data_1e7fc0215933e28b0a060dc7a6840dca
#
_entry.id   1e7fc0215933e28b0a060dc7a6840dca
#
_cell.length_a   1.000
_cell.length_b   1.000
_cell.length_c   1.000
_cell.angle_alpha   90.00
_cell.angle_beta   90.00
_cell.angle_gamma   90.00
#
_symmetry.space_group_name_H-M   'P 1'
#
loop_
_entity.id
_entity.type
_entity.pdbx_description
1 polymer ?
#
loop_
_entity_poly.entity_id
_entity_poly.type
_entity_poly.pdbx_seq_one_letter_code
_entity_poly.pdbx_strand_id
1 'polypeptide(L)'
;MQRLVEVGEGRTSDAIVPGRLRRARDRFVASDPGLVRLVSAARAVLAIASALGVEYLVASVTGAPPLVPMMLGAVVAMLASFGVVDATRGGQALTLCCLPLAMLAGMGVALLVDRNRLASLVTFVAVVFVAVWVRRFGMRFFVCGMGGFMGYFFALFLNLRPEMLPGVAEAVVVAIAWVLLLTLVLLPIRNDRVLRRMLRSFEARLAGLAGTVLLLADQAPGTAERTRAETRLRSLLVRINESALVIDGQLGTPAAVTDDDTARTVRRTVFDAELAATALARVGPTAVTHDDGARTILTALWRGRWDTVQELADRATGATGPGPQRLAVDAAVLASARAEWTRAAGARDPGRTGEEPHDADADAVEFAPAVQLFGGNLPGSAGTVTRLHRPPEADRPASRLSLTTRQAVQVTIATALAIAAGDALSEQRYYWAVLAAFIAFTGTATVAETVRKSAHRAVGTMIGLVGAIVLVPVLGPDVAVVLPVILVSIFGALYLFRLSYALMIFFITLMLGELYALLGSFSVDLMVLRLEETVLGGLIGCAVSVLVLPTRTRSAADEARRGLLDALAELLAATDRALRRPGPPEDLRACSRALDAALHQAMLLGRPLTRTWLGSAQDDVVRELTACTAVADHARRLARSAEGVPGTAALTGACARLAELVSSAVAGRPVPAGSCAAVVDLLVGPAGGHGPGAALAREAGLLAAELPALLEAPGLLPDPAAVGRVRGPEGGPTAATVTVVDRAGRQFDRVTTGDDGRFALRVPPGTHLLVAAPLAGGAAPYGDHVPLGPGTVLPDVVLGPQPVRERARAIGRGCLGHG
;
A
#
# COMPACT_ATOMS: atom_id res chain seq x y z
N MET A 1 52.20 20.77 -22.44
CA MET A 1 50.77 20.60 -22.72
C MET A 1 50.43 19.34 -23.55
N GLN A 2 51.40 18.58 -24.02
CA GLN A 2 51.21 17.30 -24.76
C GLN A 2 51.38 16.04 -23.91
N ARG A 3 51.70 16.11 -22.62
CA ARG A 3 51.85 14.94 -21.73
C ARG A 3 50.67 14.69 -20.80
N LEU A 4 49.59 15.49 -20.90
CA LEU A 4 48.34 15.31 -20.10
C LEU A 4 47.18 14.70 -20.91
N VAL A 5 47.39 14.46 -22.23
CA VAL A 5 46.34 13.87 -23.11
C VAL A 5 46.51 12.35 -23.25
N GLU A 6 47.71 11.78 -22.98
CA GLU A 6 47.96 10.34 -23.16
C GLU A 6 47.63 9.44 -21.96
N VAL A 7 47.09 9.97 -20.85
CA VAL A 7 46.68 9.15 -19.70
C VAL A 7 45.15 8.90 -19.70
N GLY A 8 44.38 9.46 -20.66
CA GLY A 8 42.93 9.38 -20.75
C GLY A 8 42.34 8.23 -21.59
N GLU A 9 43.09 7.65 -22.50
CA GLU A 9 42.54 6.72 -23.50
C GLU A 9 42.73 5.21 -23.21
N GLY A 10 43.42 4.87 -22.14
CA GLY A 10 43.77 3.46 -21.82
C GLY A 10 42.91 2.71 -20.82
N ARG A 11 41.79 3.26 -20.32
CA ARG A 11 40.97 2.60 -19.26
C ARG A 11 39.46 2.75 -19.39
N THR A 12 38.92 2.85 -20.56
CA THR A 12 37.47 2.84 -20.81
C THR A 12 36.91 1.46 -21.12
N SER A 13 37.67 0.37 -20.94
CA SER A 13 37.16 -0.99 -21.26
C SER A 13 36.88 -1.89 -20.05
N ASP A 14 37.01 -1.43 -18.82
CA ASP A 14 36.59 -2.19 -17.62
C ASP A 14 35.45 -1.50 -16.88
N ALA A 15 34.40 -1.11 -17.58
CA ALA A 15 33.07 -1.03 -17.01
C ALA A 15 32.70 -2.47 -16.61
N ILE A 16 33.00 -2.83 -15.35
CA ILE A 16 32.61 -4.11 -14.73
C ILE A 16 31.09 -4.20 -14.84
N VAL A 17 30.62 -4.81 -15.94
CA VAL A 17 29.23 -5.24 -16.09
C VAL A 17 29.00 -6.21 -14.94
N PRO A 18 28.19 -5.86 -13.93
CA PRO A 18 28.00 -6.76 -12.80
C PRO A 18 27.56 -8.10 -13.35
N GLY A 19 28.24 -9.18 -12.93
CA GLY A 19 27.99 -10.51 -13.44
C GLY A 19 26.51 -10.87 -13.35
N ARG A 20 25.99 -11.69 -14.23
CA ARG A 20 24.57 -12.09 -14.27
C ARG A 20 24.03 -12.47 -12.90
N LEU A 21 24.85 -13.13 -12.07
CA LEU A 21 24.56 -13.52 -10.70
C LEU A 21 24.40 -12.30 -9.76
N ARG A 22 25.25 -11.28 -9.87
CA ARG A 22 25.17 -10.07 -9.05
C ARG A 22 23.92 -9.26 -9.39
N ARG A 23 23.59 -9.13 -10.67
CA ARG A 23 22.33 -8.51 -11.12
C ARG A 23 21.08 -9.29 -10.70
N ALA A 24 21.15 -10.62 -10.73
CA ALA A 24 20.05 -11.47 -10.26
C ALA A 24 19.86 -11.33 -8.73
N ARG A 25 20.97 -11.34 -7.96
CA ARG A 25 20.96 -11.08 -6.52
C ARG A 25 20.41 -9.71 -6.18
N ASP A 26 20.84 -8.67 -6.87
CA ASP A 26 20.40 -7.29 -6.62
C ASP A 26 18.92 -7.11 -6.98
N ARG A 27 18.42 -7.77 -8.03
CA ARG A 27 16.98 -7.84 -8.35
C ARG A 27 16.19 -8.60 -7.29
N PHE A 28 16.75 -9.70 -6.79
CA PHE A 28 16.13 -10.50 -5.74
C PHE A 28 16.04 -9.71 -4.43
N VAL A 29 17.12 -9.07 -3.99
CA VAL A 29 17.15 -8.21 -2.79
C VAL A 29 16.23 -7.00 -2.97
N ALA A 30 16.15 -6.42 -4.15
CA ALA A 30 15.21 -5.34 -4.44
C ALA A 30 13.74 -5.80 -4.43
N SER A 31 13.48 -7.07 -4.76
CA SER A 31 12.14 -7.66 -4.73
C SER A 31 11.66 -8.03 -3.32
N ASP A 32 12.58 -8.35 -2.41
CA ASP A 32 12.30 -8.69 -1.00
C ASP A 32 13.10 -7.78 -0.06
N PRO A 33 12.59 -6.58 0.26
CA PRO A 33 13.26 -5.63 1.12
C PRO A 33 13.60 -6.22 2.48
N GLY A 34 14.90 -6.28 2.78
CA GLY A 34 15.41 -6.85 4.02
C GLY A 34 15.34 -8.37 4.11
N LEU A 35 15.01 -9.08 3.02
CA LEU A 35 14.77 -10.54 2.98
C LEU A 35 13.73 -11.00 4.02
N VAL A 36 12.77 -10.12 4.33
CA VAL A 36 11.76 -10.37 5.37
C VAL A 36 10.86 -11.55 4.96
N ARG A 37 10.47 -11.62 3.68
CA ARG A 37 9.63 -12.71 3.16
C ARG A 37 10.37 -14.03 3.19
N LEU A 38 11.61 -14.03 2.71
CA LEU A 38 12.47 -15.23 2.68
C LEU A 38 12.68 -15.78 4.10
N VAL A 39 13.07 -14.90 5.02
CA VAL A 39 13.36 -15.31 6.42
C VAL A 39 12.09 -15.77 7.12
N SER A 40 10.95 -15.07 6.92
CA SER A 40 9.67 -15.47 7.53
C SER A 40 9.19 -16.82 6.99
N ALA A 41 9.24 -17.01 5.67
CA ALA A 41 8.86 -18.30 5.05
C ALA A 41 9.78 -19.44 5.49
N ALA A 42 11.09 -19.21 5.49
CA ALA A 42 12.06 -20.23 5.94
C ALA A 42 11.86 -20.61 7.41
N ARG A 43 11.61 -19.62 8.29
CA ARG A 43 11.32 -19.89 9.72
C ARG A 43 10.04 -20.68 9.91
N ALA A 44 8.98 -20.32 9.18
CA ALA A 44 7.70 -21.02 9.26
C ALA A 44 7.85 -22.48 8.78
N VAL A 45 8.53 -22.70 7.66
CA VAL A 45 8.80 -24.07 7.16
C VAL A 45 9.66 -24.86 8.14
N LEU A 46 10.68 -24.23 8.73
CA LEU A 46 11.51 -24.89 9.75
C LEU A 46 10.68 -25.24 11.00
N ALA A 47 9.77 -24.36 11.41
CA ALA A 47 8.87 -24.64 12.53
C ALA A 47 7.92 -25.81 12.20
N ILE A 48 7.36 -25.84 11.01
CA ILE A 48 6.47 -26.93 10.55
C ILE A 48 7.26 -28.25 10.44
N ALA A 49 8.42 -28.21 9.76
CA ALA A 49 9.22 -29.43 9.56
C ALA A 49 9.74 -30.01 10.87
N SER A 50 10.20 -29.15 11.78
CA SER A 50 10.65 -29.61 13.11
C SER A 50 9.50 -30.07 13.99
N ALA A 51 8.30 -29.47 13.91
CA ALA A 51 7.12 -29.96 14.61
C ALA A 51 6.69 -31.35 14.12
N LEU A 52 6.69 -31.55 12.78
CA LEU A 52 6.46 -32.89 12.19
C LEU A 52 7.44 -33.93 12.74
N GLY A 53 8.74 -33.58 12.87
CA GLY A 53 9.77 -34.47 13.42
C GLY A 53 9.56 -34.80 14.90
N VAL A 54 9.20 -33.78 15.69
CA VAL A 54 8.91 -33.98 17.12
C VAL A 54 7.67 -34.85 17.34
N GLU A 55 6.60 -34.58 16.62
CA GLU A 55 5.37 -35.38 16.67
C GLU A 55 5.60 -36.83 16.21
N TYR A 56 6.39 -37.03 15.15
CA TYR A 56 6.78 -38.37 14.75
C TYR A 56 7.57 -39.10 15.83
N LEU A 57 8.52 -38.42 16.47
CA LEU A 57 9.32 -38.99 17.56
C LEU A 57 8.44 -39.37 18.77
N VAL A 58 7.55 -38.47 19.19
CA VAL A 58 6.61 -38.74 20.29
C VAL A 58 5.70 -39.90 19.94
N ALA A 59 5.10 -39.92 18.76
CA ALA A 59 4.26 -41.03 18.31
C ALA A 59 5.01 -42.38 18.26
N SER A 60 6.28 -42.36 17.83
CA SER A 60 7.11 -43.56 17.80
C SER A 60 7.44 -44.11 19.20
N VAL A 61 7.58 -43.26 20.20
CA VAL A 61 7.84 -43.65 21.61
C VAL A 61 6.54 -44.12 22.29
N THR A 62 5.42 -43.49 22.01
CA THR A 62 4.12 -43.82 22.60
C THR A 62 3.41 -44.99 21.88
N GLY A 63 3.90 -45.41 20.71
CA GLY A 63 3.29 -46.46 19.89
C GLY A 63 2.00 -45.99 19.15
N ALA A 64 1.72 -44.69 19.15
CA ALA A 64 0.54 -44.12 18.48
C ALA A 64 0.74 -44.04 16.96
N PRO A 65 -0.33 -44.10 16.15
CA PRO A 65 -0.23 -43.82 14.71
C PRO A 65 0.24 -42.39 14.44
N PRO A 66 1.38 -42.15 13.72
CA PRO A 66 2.02 -40.84 13.68
C PRO A 66 1.29 -39.78 12.84
N LEU A 67 0.41 -40.19 11.92
CA LEU A 67 -0.15 -39.32 10.89
C LEU A 67 -1.01 -38.19 11.48
N VAL A 68 -1.91 -38.47 12.38
CA VAL A 68 -2.82 -37.48 12.98
C VAL A 68 -2.05 -36.48 13.87
N PRO A 69 -1.17 -36.91 14.82
CA PRO A 69 -0.31 -36.00 15.56
C PRO A 69 0.54 -35.07 14.65
N MET A 70 1.21 -35.64 13.66
CA MET A 70 2.02 -34.88 12.70
C MET A 70 1.19 -33.81 11.95
N MET A 71 0.00 -34.15 11.47
CA MET A 71 -0.89 -33.17 10.82
C MET A 71 -1.29 -32.03 11.75
N LEU A 72 -1.68 -32.35 12.98
CA LEU A 72 -2.07 -31.34 13.96
C LEU A 72 -0.87 -30.48 14.37
N GLY A 73 0.29 -31.09 14.60
CA GLY A 73 1.54 -30.37 14.88
C GLY A 73 1.92 -29.39 13.78
N ALA A 74 1.82 -29.80 12.52
CA ALA A 74 2.05 -28.93 11.37
C ALA A 74 1.09 -27.74 11.31
N VAL A 75 -0.21 -27.97 11.59
CA VAL A 75 -1.23 -26.93 11.60
C VAL A 75 -1.01 -25.95 12.75
N VAL A 76 -0.73 -26.44 13.94
CA VAL A 76 -0.40 -25.59 15.11
C VAL A 76 0.83 -24.75 14.83
N ALA A 77 1.91 -25.35 14.30
CA ALA A 77 3.13 -24.64 13.94
C ALA A 77 2.88 -23.58 12.84
N MET A 78 2.03 -23.89 11.87
CA MET A 78 1.62 -22.95 10.83
C MET A 78 0.84 -21.76 11.41
N LEU A 79 -0.21 -22.02 12.20
CA LEU A 79 -1.03 -20.97 12.82
C LEU A 79 -0.19 -20.09 13.75
N ALA A 80 0.68 -20.69 14.55
CA ALA A 80 1.58 -19.98 15.43
C ALA A 80 2.58 -19.09 14.65
N SER A 81 3.14 -19.60 13.56
CA SER A 81 4.10 -18.86 12.73
C SER A 81 3.50 -17.58 12.09
N PHE A 82 2.19 -17.54 11.89
CA PHE A 82 1.48 -16.43 11.24
C PHE A 82 0.70 -15.57 12.21
N GLY A 83 0.22 -16.15 13.30
CA GLY A 83 -0.69 -15.48 14.21
C GLY A 83 0.01 -14.62 15.26
N VAL A 84 1.27 -14.87 15.55
CA VAL A 84 2.00 -14.15 16.59
C VAL A 84 2.56 -12.85 16.04
N VAL A 85 1.84 -11.76 16.28
CA VAL A 85 2.18 -10.39 15.86
C VAL A 85 2.56 -9.52 17.07
N ASP A 86 2.52 -10.08 18.28
CA ASP A 86 2.82 -9.34 19.49
C ASP A 86 4.27 -8.84 19.49
N ALA A 87 4.46 -7.56 19.88
CA ALA A 87 5.77 -6.93 19.92
C ALA A 87 6.64 -7.46 21.05
N THR A 88 6.04 -7.84 22.19
CA THR A 88 6.74 -8.32 23.39
C THR A 88 6.80 -9.84 23.45
N ARG A 89 7.89 -10.39 24.05
CA ARG A 89 8.01 -11.85 24.26
C ARG A 89 6.90 -12.42 25.12
N GLY A 90 6.49 -11.69 26.17
CA GLY A 90 5.37 -12.09 27.03
C GLY A 90 4.04 -12.12 26.27
N GLY A 91 3.77 -11.13 25.42
CA GLY A 91 2.62 -11.12 24.53
C GLY A 91 2.63 -12.29 23.56
N GLN A 92 3.79 -12.59 22.95
CA GLN A 92 3.95 -13.76 22.07
C GLN A 92 3.69 -15.07 22.79
N ALA A 93 4.26 -15.25 23.97
CA ALA A 93 4.03 -16.43 24.79
C ALA A 93 2.54 -16.59 25.16
N LEU A 94 1.89 -15.50 25.57
CA LEU A 94 0.47 -15.52 25.92
C LEU A 94 -0.41 -15.90 24.70
N THR A 95 -0.15 -15.33 23.53
CA THR A 95 -0.90 -15.66 22.31
C THR A 95 -0.68 -17.12 21.90
N LEU A 96 0.57 -17.62 22.00
CA LEU A 96 0.90 -19.01 21.74
C LEU A 96 0.25 -20.00 22.73
N CYS A 97 0.12 -19.63 24.01
CA CYS A 97 -0.58 -20.45 24.99
C CYS A 97 -2.12 -20.43 24.82
N CYS A 98 -2.69 -19.30 24.38
CA CYS A 98 -4.13 -19.19 24.15
C CYS A 98 -4.59 -19.95 22.90
N LEU A 99 -3.73 -20.06 21.87
CA LEU A 99 -4.06 -20.72 20.60
C LEU A 99 -4.47 -22.20 20.77
N PRO A 100 -3.70 -23.07 21.43
CA PRO A 100 -4.08 -24.46 21.63
C PRO A 100 -5.34 -24.62 22.47
N LEU A 101 -5.53 -23.78 23.47
CA LEU A 101 -6.76 -23.80 24.28
C LEU A 101 -7.99 -23.49 23.43
N ALA A 102 -7.91 -22.49 22.56
CA ALA A 102 -8.98 -22.18 21.63
C ALA A 102 -9.24 -23.33 20.63
N MET A 103 -8.17 -23.97 20.14
CA MET A 103 -8.27 -25.08 19.20
C MET A 103 -8.92 -26.31 19.87
N LEU A 104 -8.49 -26.69 21.06
CA LEU A 104 -9.07 -27.77 21.83
C LEU A 104 -10.53 -27.49 22.25
N ALA A 105 -10.84 -26.23 22.59
CA ALA A 105 -12.21 -25.83 22.87
C ALA A 105 -13.11 -26.01 21.63
N GLY A 106 -12.63 -25.60 20.43
CA GLY A 106 -13.33 -25.82 19.18
C GLY A 106 -13.58 -27.30 18.87
N MET A 107 -12.58 -28.17 19.09
CA MET A 107 -12.72 -29.62 18.96
C MET A 107 -13.73 -30.19 19.98
N GLY A 108 -13.63 -29.76 21.23
CA GLY A 108 -14.56 -30.18 22.28
C GLY A 108 -16.01 -29.83 21.97
N VAL A 109 -16.25 -28.60 21.47
CA VAL A 109 -17.59 -28.16 21.03
C VAL A 109 -18.09 -29.04 19.88
N ALA A 110 -17.24 -29.39 18.91
CA ALA A 110 -17.63 -30.27 17.81
C ALA A 110 -18.07 -31.64 18.31
N LEU A 111 -17.33 -32.27 19.24
CA LEU A 111 -17.65 -33.56 19.83
C LEU A 111 -18.95 -33.54 20.66
N LEU A 112 -19.26 -32.41 21.33
CA LEU A 112 -20.51 -32.29 22.11
C LEU A 112 -21.76 -32.32 21.21
N VAL A 113 -21.66 -31.83 19.97
CA VAL A 113 -22.80 -31.72 19.06
C VAL A 113 -22.81 -32.79 17.96
N ASP A 114 -21.83 -33.67 17.91
CA ASP A 114 -21.62 -34.67 16.87
C ASP A 114 -22.83 -35.60 16.67
N ARG A 115 -23.55 -35.90 17.75
CA ARG A 115 -24.75 -36.79 17.74
C ARG A 115 -25.91 -36.27 16.89
N ASN A 116 -25.98 -34.97 16.63
CA ASN A 116 -27.04 -34.34 15.88
C ASN A 116 -26.48 -33.50 14.74
N ARG A 117 -26.67 -33.97 13.51
CA ARG A 117 -26.15 -33.28 12.30
C ARG A 117 -26.61 -31.81 12.23
N LEU A 118 -27.89 -31.53 12.51
CA LEU A 118 -28.41 -30.17 12.48
C LEU A 118 -27.74 -29.28 13.54
N ALA A 119 -27.60 -29.81 14.78
CA ALA A 119 -26.90 -29.09 15.85
C ALA A 119 -25.43 -28.82 15.48
N SER A 120 -24.75 -29.79 14.86
CA SER A 120 -23.36 -29.63 14.39
C SER A 120 -23.27 -28.54 13.32
N LEU A 121 -24.16 -28.50 12.32
CA LEU A 121 -24.16 -27.48 11.28
C LEU A 121 -24.45 -26.07 11.84
N VAL A 122 -25.46 -25.94 12.71
CA VAL A 122 -25.79 -24.65 13.36
C VAL A 122 -24.62 -24.17 14.24
N THR A 123 -24.02 -25.08 14.99
CA THR A 123 -22.85 -24.75 15.84
C THR A 123 -21.64 -24.35 15.00
N PHE A 124 -21.42 -25.01 13.86
CA PHE A 124 -20.36 -24.59 12.93
C PHE A 124 -20.54 -23.15 12.45
N VAL A 125 -21.76 -22.77 12.07
CA VAL A 125 -22.08 -21.38 11.69
C VAL A 125 -21.85 -20.41 12.86
N ALA A 126 -22.20 -20.80 14.09
CA ALA A 126 -21.96 -19.98 15.28
C ALA A 126 -20.46 -19.83 15.59
N VAL A 127 -19.67 -20.90 15.47
CA VAL A 127 -18.20 -20.85 15.64
C VAL A 127 -17.57 -19.91 14.62
N VAL A 128 -17.99 -19.96 13.36
CA VAL A 128 -17.52 -19.04 12.30
C VAL A 128 -17.87 -17.59 12.65
N PHE A 129 -19.10 -17.33 13.12
CA PHE A 129 -19.51 -15.99 13.57
C PHE A 129 -18.58 -15.47 14.67
N VAL A 130 -18.38 -16.28 15.72
CA VAL A 130 -17.54 -15.91 16.86
C VAL A 130 -16.11 -15.67 16.42
N ALA A 131 -15.53 -16.54 15.58
CA ALA A 131 -14.16 -16.41 15.09
C ALA A 131 -13.89 -15.09 14.36
N VAL A 132 -14.88 -14.57 13.62
CA VAL A 132 -14.74 -13.27 12.93
C VAL A 132 -15.07 -12.12 13.89
N TRP A 133 -16.05 -12.26 14.73
CA TRP A 133 -16.54 -11.20 15.61
C TRP A 133 -15.54 -10.83 16.72
N VAL A 134 -14.84 -11.82 17.32
CA VAL A 134 -13.84 -11.59 18.38
C VAL A 134 -12.64 -10.77 17.91
N ARG A 135 -12.41 -10.66 16.60
CA ARG A 135 -11.39 -9.80 16.01
C ARG A 135 -11.49 -8.33 16.46
N ARG A 136 -12.67 -7.87 16.86
CA ARG A 136 -12.90 -6.51 17.37
C ARG A 136 -12.08 -6.20 18.62
N PHE A 137 -11.65 -7.21 19.36
CA PHE A 137 -10.84 -7.08 20.58
C PHE A 137 -9.33 -7.07 20.32
N GLY A 138 -8.92 -7.20 19.05
CA GLY A 138 -7.52 -7.15 18.63
C GLY A 138 -7.04 -8.44 17.95
N MET A 139 -5.77 -8.41 17.52
CA MET A 139 -5.21 -9.48 16.70
C MET A 139 -5.08 -10.80 17.45
N ARG A 140 -4.75 -10.78 18.74
CA ARG A 140 -4.67 -12.00 19.59
C ARG A 140 -6.00 -12.75 19.57
N PHE A 141 -7.10 -12.04 19.77
CA PHE A 141 -8.43 -12.64 19.75
C PHE A 141 -8.82 -13.18 18.37
N PHE A 142 -8.35 -12.55 17.31
CA PHE A 142 -8.53 -13.08 15.95
C PHE A 142 -7.78 -14.40 15.77
N VAL A 143 -6.55 -14.51 16.25
CA VAL A 143 -5.74 -15.75 16.18
C VAL A 143 -6.41 -16.87 16.98
N CYS A 144 -6.88 -16.58 18.19
CA CYS A 144 -7.63 -17.53 19.01
C CYS A 144 -8.96 -17.95 18.35
N GLY A 145 -9.70 -17.00 17.79
CA GLY A 145 -10.92 -17.29 17.03
C GLY A 145 -10.65 -18.19 15.82
N MET A 146 -9.58 -17.94 15.09
CA MET A 146 -9.12 -18.81 14.00
C MET A 146 -8.71 -20.19 14.51
N GLY A 147 -8.01 -20.26 15.66
CA GLY A 147 -7.67 -21.52 16.31
C GLY A 147 -8.91 -22.35 16.66
N GLY A 148 -9.91 -21.72 17.28
CA GLY A 148 -11.19 -22.38 17.61
C GLY A 148 -11.94 -22.88 16.37
N PHE A 149 -12.02 -22.06 15.33
CA PHE A 149 -12.58 -22.45 14.03
C PHE A 149 -11.83 -23.64 13.41
N MET A 150 -10.50 -23.58 13.38
CA MET A 150 -9.67 -24.69 12.87
C MET A 150 -9.82 -25.95 13.72
N GLY A 151 -9.93 -25.82 15.04
CA GLY A 151 -10.20 -26.95 15.92
C GLY A 151 -11.52 -27.64 15.59
N TYR A 152 -12.59 -26.87 15.44
CA TYR A 152 -13.89 -27.41 15.02
C TYR A 152 -13.82 -28.06 13.62
N PHE A 153 -13.18 -27.38 12.66
CA PHE A 153 -12.98 -27.89 11.31
C PHE A 153 -12.20 -29.21 11.28
N PHE A 154 -11.11 -29.31 12.04
CA PHE A 154 -10.31 -30.54 12.12
C PHE A 154 -11.03 -31.67 12.83
N ALA A 155 -11.88 -31.39 13.80
CA ALA A 155 -12.73 -32.42 14.42
C ALA A 155 -13.68 -33.05 13.40
N LEU A 156 -14.30 -32.24 12.52
CA LEU A 156 -15.12 -32.73 11.42
C LEU A 156 -14.28 -33.46 10.36
N PHE A 157 -13.13 -32.89 9.97
CA PHE A 157 -12.27 -33.44 8.93
C PHE A 157 -11.69 -34.82 9.31
N LEU A 158 -11.28 -34.99 10.55
CA LEU A 158 -10.68 -36.24 11.07
C LEU A 158 -11.76 -37.23 11.54
N ASN A 159 -13.05 -36.84 11.51
CA ASN A 159 -14.13 -37.61 12.11
C ASN A 159 -13.80 -38.01 13.54
N LEU A 160 -13.43 -37.00 14.36
CA LEU A 160 -12.88 -37.17 15.69
C LEU A 160 -13.88 -37.84 16.61
N ARG A 161 -13.42 -38.86 17.35
CA ARG A 161 -14.21 -39.54 18.38
C ARG A 161 -13.73 -39.12 19.76
N PRO A 162 -14.59 -39.16 20.79
CA PRO A 162 -14.20 -38.81 22.17
C PRO A 162 -12.97 -39.57 22.69
N GLU A 163 -12.80 -40.81 22.27
CA GLU A 163 -11.66 -41.67 22.64
C GLU A 163 -10.32 -41.15 22.08
N MET A 164 -10.34 -40.44 20.95
CA MET A 164 -9.16 -39.87 20.30
C MET A 164 -8.73 -38.53 20.93
N LEU A 165 -9.61 -37.90 21.72
CA LEU A 165 -9.38 -36.55 22.24
C LEU A 165 -8.09 -36.44 23.09
N PRO A 166 -7.78 -37.39 23.99
CA PRO A 166 -6.53 -37.31 24.77
C PRO A 166 -5.28 -37.29 23.90
N GLY A 167 -5.19 -38.16 22.89
CA GLY A 167 -4.05 -38.19 21.96
C GLY A 167 -3.94 -36.92 21.08
N VAL A 168 -5.07 -36.40 20.67
CA VAL A 168 -5.13 -35.13 19.94
C VAL A 168 -4.71 -33.96 20.84
N ALA A 169 -5.15 -33.94 22.10
CA ALA A 169 -4.75 -32.91 23.06
C ALA A 169 -3.24 -32.97 23.35
N GLU A 170 -2.70 -34.18 23.50
CA GLU A 170 -1.25 -34.40 23.66
C GLU A 170 -0.49 -33.82 22.46
N ALA A 171 -0.87 -34.14 21.23
CA ALA A 171 -0.24 -33.64 20.04
C ALA A 171 -0.29 -32.10 19.97
N VAL A 172 -1.44 -31.48 20.26
CA VAL A 172 -1.55 -30.02 20.28
C VAL A 172 -0.65 -29.40 21.35
N VAL A 173 -0.54 -29.99 22.52
CA VAL A 173 0.34 -29.54 23.63
C VAL A 173 1.82 -29.70 23.26
N VAL A 174 2.21 -30.85 22.73
CA VAL A 174 3.59 -31.11 22.26
C VAL A 174 3.98 -30.11 21.18
N ALA A 175 3.13 -29.90 20.16
CA ALA A 175 3.38 -28.97 19.09
C ALA A 175 3.58 -27.53 19.62
N ILE A 176 2.73 -27.05 20.53
CA ILE A 176 2.86 -25.69 21.04
C ILE A 176 4.08 -25.54 21.97
N ALA A 177 4.39 -26.54 22.79
CA ALA A 177 5.59 -26.54 23.63
C ALA A 177 6.85 -26.43 22.75
N TRP A 178 6.88 -27.18 21.65
CA TRP A 178 7.96 -27.11 20.66
C TRP A 178 8.04 -25.75 19.98
N VAL A 179 6.91 -25.21 19.52
CA VAL A 179 6.86 -23.89 18.86
C VAL A 179 7.25 -22.77 19.81
N LEU A 180 6.86 -22.84 21.08
CA LEU A 180 7.32 -21.92 22.14
C LEU A 180 8.84 -21.98 22.29
N LEU A 181 9.40 -23.18 22.45
CA LEU A 181 10.85 -23.41 22.55
C LEU A 181 11.56 -22.85 21.31
N LEU A 182 11.06 -23.18 20.11
CA LEU A 182 11.65 -22.75 18.85
C LEU A 182 11.62 -21.23 18.70
N THR A 183 10.47 -20.62 18.98
CA THR A 183 10.24 -19.18 18.70
C THR A 183 10.89 -18.28 19.72
N LEU A 184 10.82 -18.62 21.01
CA LEU A 184 11.30 -17.77 22.10
C LEU A 184 12.76 -18.02 22.47
N VAL A 185 13.24 -19.26 22.30
CA VAL A 185 14.57 -19.67 22.77
C VAL A 185 15.54 -19.94 21.63
N LEU A 186 15.18 -20.83 20.69
CA LEU A 186 16.11 -21.30 19.67
C LEU A 186 16.27 -20.29 18.51
N LEU A 187 15.17 -19.67 18.07
CA LEU A 187 15.14 -18.77 16.93
C LEU A 187 14.45 -17.43 17.26
N PRO A 188 14.89 -16.70 18.28
CA PRO A 188 14.27 -15.41 18.61
C PRO A 188 14.40 -14.42 17.44
N ILE A 189 13.35 -13.61 17.24
CA ILE A 189 13.41 -12.52 16.27
C ILE A 189 14.34 -11.46 16.84
N ARG A 190 15.37 -11.12 16.08
CA ARG A 190 16.30 -10.04 16.40
C ARG A 190 15.87 -8.78 15.68
N ASN A 191 15.08 -7.94 16.36
CA ASN A 191 14.52 -6.72 15.81
C ASN A 191 15.59 -5.75 15.29
N ASP A 192 16.76 -5.70 15.95
CA ASP A 192 17.93 -4.93 15.52
C ASP A 192 18.43 -5.34 14.12
N ARG A 193 18.46 -6.65 13.84
CA ARG A 193 18.86 -7.16 12.52
C ARG A 193 17.81 -6.88 11.44
N VAL A 194 16.53 -6.95 11.84
CA VAL A 194 15.42 -6.62 10.93
C VAL A 194 15.50 -5.15 10.54
N LEU A 195 15.65 -4.24 11.50
CA LEU A 195 15.82 -2.81 11.26
C LEU A 195 17.00 -2.51 10.32
N ARG A 196 18.18 -3.08 10.61
CA ARG A 196 19.36 -2.87 9.74
C ARG A 196 19.16 -3.39 8.32
N ARG A 197 18.40 -4.46 8.12
CA ARG A 197 18.06 -4.94 6.77
C ARG A 197 17.08 -4.01 6.07
N MET A 198 16.11 -3.47 6.80
CA MET A 198 15.15 -2.50 6.27
C MET A 198 15.85 -1.22 5.83
N LEU A 199 16.76 -0.67 6.65
CA LEU A 199 17.57 0.50 6.30
C LEU A 199 18.42 0.26 5.04
N ARG A 200 19.08 -0.90 4.92
CA ARG A 200 19.82 -1.27 3.69
C ARG A 200 18.92 -1.37 2.46
N SER A 201 17.71 -1.86 2.63
CA SER A 201 16.74 -1.90 1.54
C SER A 201 16.27 -0.49 1.14
N PHE A 202 16.11 0.40 2.11
CA PHE A 202 15.79 1.80 1.89
C PHE A 202 16.91 2.50 1.11
N GLU A 203 18.18 2.30 1.50
CA GLU A 203 19.36 2.77 0.74
C GLU A 203 19.37 2.28 -0.72
N ALA A 204 19.09 0.99 -0.94
CA ALA A 204 19.02 0.43 -2.29
C ALA A 204 17.90 1.06 -3.16
N ARG A 205 16.78 1.46 -2.54
CA ARG A 205 15.69 2.17 -3.22
C ARG A 205 16.08 3.62 -3.56
N LEU A 206 16.79 4.31 -2.67
CA LEU A 206 17.35 5.65 -2.94
C LEU A 206 18.34 5.61 -4.10
N ALA A 207 19.24 4.63 -4.12
CA ALA A 207 20.14 4.40 -5.24
C ALA A 207 19.38 4.09 -6.55
N GLY A 208 18.32 3.28 -6.48
CA GLY A 208 17.45 2.99 -7.62
C GLY A 208 16.70 4.21 -8.15
N LEU A 209 16.34 5.14 -7.26
CA LEU A 209 15.74 6.42 -7.62
C LEU A 209 16.71 7.25 -8.47
N ALA A 210 17.97 7.42 -8.00
CA ALA A 210 18.99 8.16 -8.72
C ALA A 210 19.23 7.58 -10.13
N GLY A 211 19.33 6.25 -10.24
CA GLY A 211 19.44 5.59 -11.56
C GLY A 211 18.22 5.81 -12.47
N THR A 212 17.02 5.91 -11.90
CA THR A 212 15.81 6.18 -12.69
C THR A 212 15.74 7.65 -13.14
N VAL A 213 16.20 8.58 -12.31
CA VAL A 213 16.34 10.00 -12.66
C VAL A 213 17.34 10.20 -13.80
N LEU A 214 18.49 9.51 -13.76
CA LEU A 214 19.45 9.53 -14.85
C LEU A 214 18.84 9.00 -16.15
N LEU A 215 18.16 7.87 -16.10
CA LEU A 215 17.45 7.32 -17.27
C LEU A 215 16.42 8.29 -17.83
N LEU A 216 15.69 9.00 -16.96
CA LEU A 216 14.67 9.96 -17.38
C LEU A 216 15.29 11.19 -18.05
N ALA A 217 16.46 11.65 -17.57
CA ALA A 217 17.18 12.77 -18.16
C ALA A 217 17.73 12.43 -19.56
N ASP A 218 18.06 11.16 -19.83
CA ASP A 218 18.60 10.71 -21.12
C ASP A 218 17.48 10.43 -22.16
N GLN A 219 16.20 10.46 -21.79
CA GLN A 219 15.09 10.15 -22.70
C GLN A 219 14.44 11.42 -23.26
N ALA A 220 14.19 11.43 -24.56
CA ALA A 220 13.50 12.54 -25.22
C ALA A 220 12.04 12.66 -24.77
N PRO A 221 11.49 13.89 -24.65
CA PRO A 221 10.09 14.13 -24.36
C PRO A 221 9.16 13.41 -25.34
N GLY A 222 8.04 12.84 -24.82
CA GLY A 222 7.03 12.18 -25.64
C GLY A 222 7.34 10.73 -26.04
N THR A 223 8.50 10.18 -25.69
CA THR A 223 8.82 8.77 -25.99
C THR A 223 8.15 7.80 -25.02
N ALA A 224 7.83 6.58 -25.50
CA ALA A 224 7.28 5.53 -24.66
C ALA A 224 8.26 5.10 -23.55
N GLU A 225 9.55 5.24 -23.79
CA GLU A 225 10.61 4.95 -22.81
C GLU A 225 10.61 5.96 -21.68
N ARG A 226 10.44 7.25 -21.99
CA ARG A 226 10.27 8.30 -20.99
C ARG A 226 9.03 8.07 -20.13
N THR A 227 7.88 7.76 -20.72
CA THR A 227 6.64 7.45 -19.98
C THR A 227 6.81 6.24 -19.05
N ARG A 228 7.56 5.21 -19.47
CA ARG A 228 7.90 4.07 -18.62
C ARG A 228 8.82 4.47 -17.47
N ALA A 229 9.81 5.32 -17.71
CA ALA A 229 10.72 5.82 -16.68
C ALA A 229 9.99 6.71 -15.66
N GLU A 230 9.08 7.58 -16.11
CA GLU A 230 8.21 8.39 -15.23
C GLU A 230 7.28 7.53 -14.36
N THR A 231 6.69 6.49 -14.94
CA THR A 231 5.86 5.52 -14.20
C THR A 231 6.68 4.76 -13.16
N ARG A 232 7.91 4.38 -13.51
CA ARG A 232 8.86 3.73 -12.61
C ARG A 232 9.28 4.68 -11.47
N LEU A 233 9.57 5.94 -11.78
CA LEU A 233 9.94 6.97 -10.80
C LEU A 233 8.83 7.15 -9.76
N ARG A 234 7.58 7.36 -10.22
CA ARG A 234 6.40 7.45 -9.33
C ARG A 234 6.25 6.21 -8.44
N SER A 235 6.41 5.02 -9.00
CA SER A 235 6.33 3.77 -8.26
C SER A 235 7.45 3.62 -7.22
N LEU A 236 8.66 4.14 -7.49
CA LEU A 236 9.76 4.13 -6.54
C LEU A 236 9.55 5.11 -5.39
N LEU A 237 9.01 6.31 -5.65
CA LEU A 237 8.68 7.27 -4.60
C LEU A 237 7.66 6.69 -3.61
N VAL A 238 6.59 6.05 -4.11
CA VAL A 238 5.63 5.36 -3.26
C VAL A 238 6.31 4.26 -2.41
N ARG A 239 7.21 3.48 -3.00
CA ARG A 239 7.94 2.42 -2.27
C ARG A 239 8.94 2.97 -1.26
N ILE A 240 9.52 4.14 -1.50
CA ILE A 240 10.40 4.83 -0.53
C ILE A 240 9.57 5.26 0.67
N ASN A 241 8.41 5.90 0.46
CA ASN A 241 7.47 6.27 1.51
C ASN A 241 6.98 5.04 2.31
N GLU A 242 6.53 3.98 1.62
CA GLU A 242 6.16 2.71 2.27
C GLU A 242 7.30 2.14 3.15
N SER A 243 8.56 2.24 2.68
CA SER A 243 9.70 1.77 3.46
C SER A 243 9.95 2.61 4.69
N ALA A 244 9.83 3.94 4.58
CA ALA A 244 10.00 4.86 5.69
C ALA A 244 8.97 4.59 6.79
N LEU A 245 7.69 4.39 6.41
CA LEU A 245 6.63 4.03 7.35
C LEU A 245 6.87 2.66 8.04
N VAL A 246 7.37 1.66 7.29
CA VAL A 246 7.70 0.33 7.86
C VAL A 246 8.88 0.43 8.82
N ILE A 247 9.90 1.25 8.51
CA ILE A 247 11.03 1.51 9.42
C ILE A 247 10.54 2.20 10.68
N ASP A 248 9.67 3.18 10.56
CA ASP A 248 9.09 3.89 11.69
C ASP A 248 8.32 2.95 12.63
N GLY A 249 7.45 2.09 12.07
CA GLY A 249 6.77 1.04 12.83
C GLY A 249 7.73 0.03 13.49
N GLN A 250 8.88 -0.29 12.84
CA GLN A 250 9.88 -1.19 13.42
C GLN A 250 10.64 -0.55 14.58
N LEU A 251 10.84 0.77 14.56
CA LEU A 251 11.49 1.51 15.64
C LEU A 251 10.67 1.48 16.95
N GLY A 252 9.36 1.35 16.87
CA GLY A 252 8.48 1.14 18.02
C GLY A 252 8.51 -0.29 18.59
N THR A 253 9.28 -1.24 17.99
CA THR A 253 9.36 -2.62 18.52
C THR A 253 10.47 -2.74 19.57
N PRO A 254 10.24 -3.51 20.68
CA PRO A 254 11.26 -3.69 21.72
C PRO A 254 12.58 -4.21 21.15
N ALA A 255 13.70 -3.68 21.64
CA ALA A 255 15.05 -4.06 21.23
C ALA A 255 15.36 -3.90 19.71
N ALA A 256 14.62 -3.06 18.99
CA ALA A 256 14.99 -2.66 17.63
C ALA A 256 16.20 -1.72 17.63
N VAL A 257 16.27 -0.83 18.61
CA VAL A 257 17.35 0.13 18.89
C VAL A 257 17.74 0.09 20.37
N THR A 258 18.85 0.74 20.73
CA THR A 258 19.38 0.74 22.10
C THR A 258 18.61 1.65 23.05
N ASP A 259 18.11 2.77 22.54
CA ASP A 259 17.44 3.81 23.33
C ASP A 259 16.53 4.67 22.46
N ASP A 260 15.69 5.51 23.09
CA ASP A 260 14.73 6.38 22.42
C ASP A 260 15.41 7.49 21.61
N ASP A 261 16.60 7.96 22.03
CA ASP A 261 17.35 8.96 21.27
C ASP A 261 17.82 8.39 19.93
N THR A 262 18.28 7.15 19.94
CA THR A 262 18.61 6.42 18.71
C THR A 262 17.38 6.25 17.83
N ALA A 263 16.22 5.90 18.42
CA ALA A 263 14.98 5.78 17.68
C ALA A 263 14.57 7.11 17.04
N ARG A 264 14.62 8.21 17.80
CA ARG A 264 14.32 9.57 17.32
C ARG A 264 15.28 10.00 16.21
N THR A 265 16.55 9.70 16.36
CA THR A 265 17.58 10.01 15.35
C THR A 265 17.34 9.28 14.05
N VAL A 266 17.10 7.95 14.10
CA VAL A 266 16.80 7.16 12.89
C VAL A 266 15.49 7.64 12.25
N ARG A 267 14.46 7.91 13.04
CA ARG A 267 13.17 8.43 12.53
C ARG A 267 13.36 9.75 11.79
N ARG A 268 14.08 10.69 12.38
CA ARG A 268 14.40 11.99 11.77
C ARG A 268 15.15 11.84 10.46
N THR A 269 16.24 11.10 10.46
CA THR A 269 17.11 10.95 9.29
C THR A 269 16.44 10.21 8.14
N VAL A 270 15.61 9.20 8.42
CA VAL A 270 14.79 8.52 7.40
C VAL A 270 13.76 9.47 6.79
N PHE A 271 13.14 10.32 7.61
CA PHE A 271 12.21 11.34 7.13
C PHE A 271 12.89 12.38 6.25
N ASP A 272 14.04 12.90 6.69
CA ASP A 272 14.83 13.87 5.92
C ASP A 272 15.28 13.28 4.57
N ALA A 273 15.73 12.03 4.56
CA ALA A 273 16.09 11.33 3.35
C ALA A 273 14.91 11.11 2.39
N GLU A 274 13.72 10.83 2.89
CA GLU A 274 12.52 10.70 2.07
C GLU A 274 12.16 12.02 1.38
N LEU A 275 12.20 13.15 2.11
CA LEU A 275 11.93 14.47 1.55
C LEU A 275 13.00 14.85 0.51
N ALA A 276 14.28 14.62 0.80
CA ALA A 276 15.37 14.88 -0.12
C ALA A 276 15.25 14.01 -1.39
N ALA A 277 14.88 12.73 -1.26
CA ALA A 277 14.63 11.85 -2.41
C ALA A 277 13.51 12.37 -3.31
N THR A 278 12.43 12.87 -2.72
CA THR A 278 11.30 13.44 -3.48
C THR A 278 11.73 14.75 -4.19
N ALA A 279 12.53 15.59 -3.53
CA ALA A 279 13.08 16.80 -4.13
C ALA A 279 14.00 16.47 -5.31
N LEU A 280 14.89 15.52 -5.11
CA LEU A 280 15.82 15.05 -6.12
C LEU A 280 15.11 14.46 -7.34
N ALA A 281 14.00 13.77 -7.15
CA ALA A 281 13.18 13.24 -8.23
C ALA A 281 12.55 14.35 -9.10
N ARG A 282 12.23 15.50 -8.53
CA ARG A 282 11.67 16.66 -9.26
C ARG A 282 12.71 17.45 -10.03
N VAL A 283 13.82 17.79 -9.36
CA VAL A 283 14.84 18.70 -9.90
C VAL A 283 15.85 17.93 -10.74
N GLY A 284 16.11 16.67 -10.39
CA GLY A 284 17.18 15.86 -10.99
C GLY A 284 17.14 15.75 -12.50
N PRO A 285 16.00 15.45 -13.15
CA PRO A 285 15.98 15.30 -14.61
C PRO A 285 16.42 16.56 -15.35
N THR A 286 16.00 17.74 -14.89
CA THR A 286 16.38 19.02 -15.51
C THR A 286 17.80 19.46 -15.11
N ALA A 287 18.20 19.22 -13.86
CA ALA A 287 19.55 19.55 -13.39
C ALA A 287 20.62 18.77 -14.15
N VAL A 288 20.42 17.49 -14.38
CA VAL A 288 21.36 16.59 -15.09
C VAL A 288 21.52 16.95 -16.56
N THR A 289 20.50 17.50 -17.20
CA THR A 289 20.61 17.95 -18.62
C THR A 289 21.43 19.21 -18.79
N HIS A 290 21.64 19.98 -17.71
CA HIS A 290 22.31 21.28 -17.76
C HIS A 290 23.63 21.31 -17.00
N ASP A 291 23.98 20.27 -16.24
CA ASP A 291 25.18 20.25 -15.40
C ASP A 291 25.74 18.83 -15.23
N ASP A 292 27.01 18.64 -15.63
CA ASP A 292 27.73 17.38 -15.49
C ASP A 292 28.06 17.05 -14.04
N GLY A 293 28.20 18.05 -13.16
CA GLY A 293 28.37 17.87 -11.73
C GLY A 293 27.15 17.16 -11.10
N ALA A 294 25.94 17.61 -11.46
CA ALA A 294 24.70 16.98 -11.04
C ALA A 294 24.61 15.51 -11.52
N ARG A 295 25.03 15.24 -12.75
CA ARG A 295 25.10 13.86 -13.29
C ARG A 295 26.11 13.01 -12.50
N THR A 296 27.24 13.56 -12.15
CA THR A 296 28.27 12.87 -11.38
C THR A 296 27.80 12.50 -9.98
N ILE A 297 27.12 13.44 -9.29
CA ILE A 297 26.50 13.21 -7.97
C ILE A 297 25.48 12.07 -8.05
N LEU A 298 24.53 12.12 -9.00
CA LEU A 298 23.52 11.07 -9.14
C LEU A 298 24.11 9.72 -9.53
N THR A 299 25.20 9.72 -10.32
CA THR A 299 25.92 8.47 -10.68
C THR A 299 26.62 7.87 -9.47
N ALA A 300 27.21 8.68 -8.59
CA ALA A 300 27.80 8.24 -7.33
C ALA A 300 26.72 7.66 -6.40
N LEU A 301 25.57 8.34 -6.28
CA LEU A 301 24.43 7.87 -5.50
C LEU A 301 23.87 6.55 -6.03
N TRP A 302 23.69 6.41 -7.35
CA TRP A 302 23.24 5.18 -8.00
C TRP A 302 24.20 4.00 -7.76
N ARG A 303 25.51 4.29 -7.74
CA ARG A 303 26.54 3.28 -7.44
C ARG A 303 26.69 2.97 -5.96
N GLY A 304 25.98 3.66 -5.08
CA GLY A 304 26.05 3.50 -3.62
C GLY A 304 27.35 4.02 -3.01
N ARG A 305 28.01 4.99 -3.66
CA ARG A 305 29.25 5.62 -3.16
C ARG A 305 28.91 6.84 -2.31
N TRP A 306 28.31 6.57 -1.15
CA TRP A 306 27.75 7.62 -0.29
C TRP A 306 28.76 8.66 0.20
N ASP A 307 29.98 8.24 0.53
CA ASP A 307 31.06 9.14 0.95
C ASP A 307 31.48 10.08 -0.20
N THR A 308 31.56 9.55 -1.43
CA THR A 308 31.80 10.34 -2.63
C THR A 308 30.65 11.30 -2.92
N VAL A 309 29.39 10.93 -2.63
CA VAL A 309 28.23 11.82 -2.79
C VAL A 309 28.36 13.05 -1.91
N GLN A 310 28.74 12.88 -0.63
CA GLN A 310 28.94 13.99 0.29
C GLN A 310 30.03 14.94 -0.22
N GLU A 311 31.20 14.41 -0.59
CA GLU A 311 32.29 15.23 -1.11
C GLU A 311 31.95 15.99 -2.40
N LEU A 312 31.23 15.35 -3.32
CA LEU A 312 30.82 15.99 -4.57
C LEU A 312 29.74 17.06 -4.33
N ALA A 313 28.80 16.79 -3.42
CA ALA A 313 27.75 17.73 -3.07
C ALA A 313 28.35 18.99 -2.38
N ASP A 314 29.30 18.81 -1.46
CA ASP A 314 29.99 19.92 -0.78
C ASP A 314 30.76 20.81 -1.77
N ARG A 315 31.40 20.24 -2.79
CA ARG A 315 32.05 20.99 -3.86
C ARG A 315 31.08 21.71 -4.78
N ALA A 316 29.91 21.14 -5.02
CA ALA A 316 28.90 21.66 -5.93
C ALA A 316 27.99 22.76 -5.32
N THR A 317 28.15 23.09 -4.03
CA THR A 317 27.42 24.21 -3.38
C THR A 317 27.70 25.56 -4.04
N GLY A 318 28.80 25.70 -4.81
CA GLY A 318 29.13 26.85 -5.65
C GLY A 318 28.65 26.76 -7.11
N ALA A 319 27.86 25.76 -7.50
CA ALA A 319 27.44 25.54 -8.88
C ALA A 319 26.57 26.69 -9.42
N THR A 320 26.72 26.98 -10.71
CA THR A 320 25.95 28.02 -11.41
C THR A 320 24.55 27.49 -11.75
N GLY A 321 23.56 27.99 -11.05
CA GLY A 321 22.15 27.73 -11.34
C GLY A 321 21.39 27.09 -10.18
N PRO A 322 20.09 27.42 -10.03
CA PRO A 322 19.29 26.99 -8.88
C PRO A 322 18.98 25.47 -8.87
N GLY A 323 18.93 24.84 -10.02
CA GLY A 323 18.63 23.40 -10.16
C GLY A 323 19.79 22.51 -9.67
N PRO A 324 21.00 22.61 -10.23
CA PRO A 324 22.17 21.85 -9.78
C PRO A 324 22.52 22.07 -8.32
N GLN A 325 22.47 23.33 -7.85
CA GLN A 325 22.73 23.66 -6.46
C GLN A 325 21.73 22.98 -5.50
N ARG A 326 20.45 22.96 -5.85
CA ARG A 326 19.40 22.29 -5.09
C ARG A 326 19.59 20.78 -5.05
N LEU A 327 19.95 20.18 -6.20
CA LEU A 327 20.27 18.76 -6.28
C LEU A 327 21.46 18.40 -5.37
N ALA A 328 22.52 19.25 -5.34
CA ALA A 328 23.67 19.02 -4.48
C ALA A 328 23.27 19.05 -3.00
N VAL A 329 22.48 20.03 -2.57
CA VAL A 329 21.95 20.12 -1.20
C VAL A 329 21.13 18.87 -0.83
N ASP A 330 20.19 18.46 -1.68
CA ASP A 330 19.36 17.28 -1.41
C ASP A 330 20.22 15.99 -1.37
N ALA A 331 21.24 15.88 -2.21
CA ALA A 331 22.17 14.77 -2.20
C ALA A 331 23.04 14.74 -0.93
N ALA A 332 23.49 15.91 -0.45
CA ALA A 332 24.21 16.02 0.82
C ALA A 332 23.34 15.59 2.00
N VAL A 333 22.05 15.99 2.02
CA VAL A 333 21.10 15.54 3.04
C VAL A 333 20.94 14.02 3.02
N LEU A 334 20.85 13.40 1.84
CA LEU A 334 20.78 11.94 1.72
C LEU A 334 22.03 11.25 2.28
N ALA A 335 23.22 11.76 1.96
CA ALA A 335 24.49 11.16 2.40
C ALA A 335 24.68 11.32 3.92
N SER A 336 24.40 12.51 4.46
CA SER A 336 24.52 12.78 5.91
C SER A 336 23.48 11.97 6.71
N ALA A 337 22.23 11.91 6.25
CA ALA A 337 21.18 11.11 6.87
C ALA A 337 21.60 9.63 6.94
N ARG A 338 22.13 9.09 5.85
CA ARG A 338 22.65 7.71 5.83
C ARG A 338 23.77 7.49 6.84
N ALA A 339 24.74 8.39 6.88
CA ALA A 339 25.85 8.28 7.82
C ALA A 339 25.37 8.30 9.28
N GLU A 340 24.37 9.12 9.57
CA GLU A 340 23.79 9.27 10.90
C GLU A 340 23.01 8.01 11.34
N TRP A 341 22.06 7.50 10.52
CA TRP A 341 21.35 6.28 10.89
C TRP A 341 22.23 5.04 10.90
N THR A 342 23.29 4.99 10.08
CA THR A 342 24.24 3.87 10.11
C THR A 342 25.02 3.84 11.41
N ARG A 343 25.45 4.99 11.91
CA ARG A 343 26.09 5.13 13.24
C ARG A 343 25.12 4.78 14.36
N ALA A 344 23.92 5.35 14.33
CA ALA A 344 22.89 5.13 15.33
C ALA A 344 22.48 3.64 15.41
N ALA A 345 22.14 3.00 14.29
CA ALA A 345 21.76 1.59 14.24
C ALA A 345 22.95 0.62 14.43
N GLY A 346 24.19 1.10 14.34
CA GLY A 346 25.43 0.33 14.55
C GLY A 346 25.93 0.32 15.99
N ALA A 347 25.50 1.29 16.81
CA ALA A 347 25.87 1.37 18.21
C ALA A 347 25.34 0.12 18.95
N ARG A 348 26.26 -0.67 19.55
CA ARG A 348 25.93 -1.81 20.42
C ARG A 348 26.22 -1.41 21.85
N ASP A 349 25.22 -1.54 22.70
CA ASP A 349 25.48 -1.67 24.13
C ASP A 349 25.61 -3.15 24.48
N PRO A 350 26.80 -3.66 24.88
CA PRO A 350 26.99 -5.06 25.22
C PRO A 350 26.34 -5.50 26.53
N GLY A 351 25.78 -4.55 27.32
CA GLY A 351 25.36 -4.79 28.71
C GLY A 351 23.86 -4.94 28.95
N ARG A 352 23.00 -4.66 28.00
CA ARG A 352 21.54 -4.63 28.24
C ARG A 352 20.84 -5.88 27.76
N THR A 353 20.81 -6.91 28.60
CA THR A 353 19.87 -8.03 28.52
C THR A 353 18.73 -7.76 29.48
N GLY A 354 17.56 -7.38 28.96
CA GLY A 354 16.28 -7.56 29.66
C GLY A 354 15.86 -6.45 30.62
N GLU A 355 15.65 -5.24 30.14
CA GLU A 355 14.78 -4.28 30.83
C GLU A 355 13.39 -4.24 30.17
N GLU A 356 12.38 -4.17 31.02
CA GLU A 356 10.96 -4.05 30.66
C GLU A 356 10.71 -2.88 29.70
N PRO A 357 9.72 -2.99 28.82
CA PRO A 357 9.37 -1.88 27.96
C PRO A 357 8.92 -0.70 28.83
N HIS A 358 9.70 0.36 28.81
CA HIS A 358 9.17 1.68 29.13
C HIS A 358 8.00 1.92 28.17
N ASP A 359 6.96 2.59 28.63
CA ASP A 359 5.84 3.01 27.80
C ASP A 359 6.38 3.75 26.57
N ALA A 360 6.63 2.93 25.53
CA ALA A 360 7.22 3.42 24.31
C ALA A 360 6.18 4.31 23.64
N ASP A 361 6.48 5.58 23.62
CA ASP A 361 5.88 6.60 22.77
C ASP A 361 4.41 6.41 22.41
N ALA A 362 3.52 7.05 23.16
CA ALA A 362 2.14 7.30 22.73
C ALA A 362 2.08 8.01 21.36
N ASP A 363 3.23 8.53 20.87
CA ASP A 363 3.40 9.26 19.63
C ASP A 363 3.91 8.40 18.46
N ALA A 364 4.30 7.15 18.69
CA ALA A 364 4.62 6.24 17.59
C ALA A 364 3.33 5.90 16.84
N VAL A 365 3.15 6.46 15.66
CA VAL A 365 2.08 6.02 14.75
C VAL A 365 2.29 4.54 14.48
N GLU A 366 1.45 3.69 15.10
CA GLU A 366 1.49 2.25 14.94
C GLU A 366 1.17 1.90 13.47
N PHE A 367 2.19 1.91 12.65
CA PHE A 367 2.12 1.40 11.29
C PHE A 367 2.17 -0.11 11.35
N ALA A 368 1.02 -0.72 11.50
CA ALA A 368 0.92 -2.15 11.23
C ALA A 368 1.12 -2.33 9.72
N PRO A 369 2.13 -3.12 9.32
CA PRO A 369 2.33 -3.40 7.91
C PRO A 369 1.01 -3.89 7.32
N ALA A 370 0.61 -3.33 6.17
CA ALA A 370 -0.62 -3.70 5.47
C ALA A 370 -0.64 -5.19 5.07
N VAL A 371 0.23 -6.01 5.67
CA VAL A 371 0.53 -7.37 5.27
C VAL A 371 0.45 -8.30 6.48
N GLN A 372 -0.79 -8.72 6.78
CA GLN A 372 -1.02 -9.84 7.69
C GLN A 372 -1.64 -11.01 6.92
N LEU A 373 -1.15 -12.21 7.13
CA LEU A 373 -1.43 -13.39 6.33
C LEU A 373 -2.90 -13.81 6.31
N PHE A 374 -3.58 -13.66 7.43
CA PHE A 374 -5.01 -13.93 7.57
C PHE A 374 -5.86 -12.66 7.48
N GLY A 375 -5.22 -11.50 7.51
CA GLY A 375 -5.87 -10.21 7.41
C GLY A 375 -6.08 -9.73 5.97
N GLY A 376 -5.69 -10.50 4.96
CA GLY A 376 -5.84 -10.16 3.54
C GLY A 376 -5.12 -8.87 3.19
N ASN A 377 -3.88 -9.01 2.80
CA ASN A 377 -3.00 -7.89 2.48
C ASN A 377 -3.13 -7.42 1.05
N LEU A 378 -4.33 -7.42 0.59
CA LEU A 378 -4.69 -6.72 -0.62
C LEU A 378 -4.82 -5.23 -0.29
N PRO A 379 -4.48 -4.33 -1.22
CA PRO A 379 -4.79 -2.91 -1.08
C PRO A 379 -6.25 -2.74 -0.67
N GLY A 380 -6.52 -1.96 0.38
CA GLY A 380 -7.87 -1.80 0.91
C GLY A 380 -8.32 -2.85 1.92
N SER A 381 -7.37 -3.58 2.56
CA SER A 381 -7.69 -4.61 3.55
C SER A 381 -8.56 -4.08 4.69
N ALA A 382 -9.32 -5.00 5.32
CA ALA A 382 -10.18 -4.69 6.46
C ALA A 382 -9.42 -4.01 7.62
N GLY A 383 -8.14 -4.33 7.82
CA GLY A 383 -7.28 -3.66 8.80
C GLY A 383 -7.05 -2.18 8.49
N THR A 384 -6.89 -1.83 7.21
CA THR A 384 -6.76 -0.45 6.76
C THR A 384 -8.05 0.33 6.99
N VAL A 385 -9.20 -0.23 6.59
CA VAL A 385 -10.51 0.41 6.77
C VAL A 385 -10.90 0.52 8.25
N THR A 386 -10.56 -0.48 9.07
CA THR A 386 -10.86 -0.44 10.52
C THR A 386 -10.12 0.70 11.23
N ARG A 387 -8.92 1.08 10.77
CA ARG A 387 -8.17 2.23 11.31
C ARG A 387 -8.77 3.57 10.93
N LEU A 388 -9.30 3.68 9.71
CA LEU A 388 -10.03 4.87 9.29
C LEU A 388 -11.28 5.13 10.14
N HIS A 389 -11.85 4.06 10.71
CA HIS A 389 -13.08 4.11 11.52
C HIS A 389 -12.81 4.28 13.02
N ARG A 390 -11.69 4.83 13.45
CA ARG A 390 -11.50 5.25 14.84
C ARG A 390 -11.66 6.77 14.97
N PRO A 391 -12.89 7.29 14.90
CA PRO A 391 -13.17 8.67 15.29
C PRO A 391 -12.92 8.82 16.79
N PRO A 392 -12.59 10.02 17.28
CA PRO A 392 -12.70 10.33 18.70
C PRO A 392 -14.07 9.88 19.20
N GLU A 393 -14.13 9.29 20.37
CA GLU A 393 -15.30 8.58 20.94
C GLU A 393 -16.61 9.38 21.01
N ALA A 394 -16.59 10.69 20.70
CA ALA A 394 -17.68 11.61 20.97
C ALA A 394 -18.83 11.67 19.94
N ASP A 395 -18.62 11.25 18.66
CA ASP A 395 -19.58 11.58 17.58
C ASP A 395 -20.09 10.38 16.75
N ARG A 396 -20.23 9.20 17.32
CA ARG A 396 -20.83 8.07 16.58
C ARG A 396 -22.34 8.03 16.72
N PRO A 397 -23.09 8.15 15.61
CA PRO A 397 -24.49 7.77 15.67
C PRO A 397 -24.57 6.27 16.01
N ALA A 398 -25.28 5.96 17.10
CA ALA A 398 -25.42 4.61 17.66
C ALA A 398 -25.99 3.52 16.71
N SER A 399 -26.33 3.88 15.47
CA SER A 399 -27.02 3.04 14.49
C SER A 399 -26.11 2.34 13.46
N ARG A 400 -24.78 2.57 13.42
CA ARG A 400 -23.90 1.92 12.43
C ARG A 400 -23.17 0.74 13.05
N LEU A 401 -23.48 -0.47 12.56
CA LEU A 401 -22.74 -1.69 12.87
C LEU A 401 -21.25 -1.51 12.55
N SER A 402 -20.40 -1.88 13.49
CA SER A 402 -18.95 -1.88 13.26
C SER A 402 -18.59 -2.77 12.05
N LEU A 403 -17.49 -2.46 11.34
CA LEU A 403 -17.06 -3.24 10.19
C LEU A 403 -16.90 -4.74 10.54
N THR A 404 -16.34 -5.04 11.72
CA THR A 404 -16.17 -6.42 12.19
C THR A 404 -17.48 -7.14 12.40
N THR A 405 -18.49 -6.48 12.97
CA THR A 405 -19.84 -7.06 13.15
C THR A 405 -20.52 -7.27 11.80
N ARG A 406 -20.41 -6.32 10.88
CA ARG A 406 -20.93 -6.46 9.52
C ARG A 406 -20.31 -7.65 8.80
N GLN A 407 -18.99 -7.79 8.88
CA GLN A 407 -18.26 -8.93 8.30
C GLN A 407 -18.67 -10.26 8.97
N ALA A 408 -18.83 -10.28 10.30
CA ALA A 408 -19.29 -11.47 11.00
C ALA A 408 -20.66 -11.91 10.50
N VAL A 409 -21.61 -10.99 10.33
CA VAL A 409 -22.94 -11.29 9.78
C VAL A 409 -22.85 -11.80 8.33
N GLN A 410 -22.06 -11.13 7.49
CA GLN A 410 -21.86 -11.56 6.09
C GLN A 410 -21.28 -12.97 6.01
N VAL A 411 -20.22 -13.25 6.79
CA VAL A 411 -19.58 -14.56 6.82
C VAL A 411 -20.55 -15.64 7.33
N THR A 412 -21.35 -15.34 8.33
CA THR A 412 -22.35 -16.26 8.88
C THR A 412 -23.35 -16.67 7.83
N ILE A 413 -23.92 -15.71 7.11
CA ILE A 413 -24.88 -15.97 6.03
C ILE A 413 -24.20 -16.73 4.89
N ALA A 414 -22.99 -16.33 4.49
CA ALA A 414 -22.25 -17.02 3.45
C ALA A 414 -21.91 -18.47 3.85
N THR A 415 -21.56 -18.70 5.11
CA THR A 415 -21.29 -20.04 5.65
C THR A 415 -22.55 -20.90 5.63
N ALA A 416 -23.68 -20.39 6.09
CA ALA A 416 -24.96 -21.12 6.07
C ALA A 416 -25.38 -21.51 4.64
N LEU A 417 -25.26 -20.59 3.68
CA LEU A 417 -25.52 -20.87 2.27
C LEU A 417 -24.51 -21.84 1.66
N ALA A 418 -23.23 -21.74 2.05
CA ALA A 418 -22.19 -22.64 1.57
C ALA A 418 -22.35 -24.06 2.12
N ILE A 419 -22.86 -24.22 3.34
CA ILE A 419 -23.25 -25.53 3.91
C ILE A 419 -24.37 -26.12 3.06
N ALA A 420 -25.46 -25.38 2.85
CA ALA A 420 -26.62 -25.88 2.12
C ALA A 420 -26.29 -26.24 0.66
N ALA A 421 -25.51 -25.43 -0.02
CA ALA A 421 -25.11 -25.67 -1.39
C ALA A 421 -23.98 -26.70 -1.52
N GLY A 422 -23.06 -26.75 -0.57
CA GLY A 422 -21.97 -27.73 -0.52
C GLY A 422 -22.48 -29.14 -0.17
N ASP A 423 -23.47 -29.22 0.69
CA ASP A 423 -24.16 -30.47 1.05
C ASP A 423 -24.83 -31.12 -0.19
N ALA A 424 -25.38 -30.31 -1.06
CA ALA A 424 -25.96 -30.77 -2.33
C ALA A 424 -24.88 -31.29 -3.33
N LEU A 425 -23.62 -30.84 -3.24
CA LEU A 425 -22.50 -31.34 -4.02
C LEU A 425 -21.87 -32.60 -3.40
N SER A 426 -21.65 -32.58 -2.07
CA SER A 426 -21.05 -33.67 -1.32
C SER A 426 -21.43 -33.60 0.16
N GLU A 427 -22.25 -34.53 0.60
CA GLU A 427 -22.67 -34.65 2.00
C GLU A 427 -21.48 -34.80 2.99
N GLN A 428 -20.37 -35.36 2.54
CA GLN A 428 -19.22 -35.65 3.39
C GLN A 428 -18.16 -34.53 3.39
N ARG A 429 -18.17 -33.58 2.40
CA ARG A 429 -17.06 -32.66 2.18
C ARG A 429 -17.48 -31.20 2.03
N TYR A 430 -18.73 -30.84 2.28
CA TYR A 430 -19.28 -29.47 2.24
C TYR A 430 -18.42 -28.42 2.95
N TYR A 431 -17.59 -28.83 3.92
CA TYR A 431 -16.74 -27.93 4.69
C TYR A 431 -15.69 -27.20 3.86
N TRP A 432 -15.35 -27.69 2.64
CA TRP A 432 -14.45 -26.97 1.74
C TRP A 432 -15.13 -25.75 1.11
N ALA A 433 -16.40 -25.84 0.78
CA ALA A 433 -17.20 -24.68 0.33
C ALA A 433 -17.32 -23.62 1.44
N VAL A 434 -17.53 -24.10 2.69
CA VAL A 434 -17.54 -23.23 3.88
C VAL A 434 -16.20 -22.51 4.05
N LEU A 435 -15.10 -23.25 3.98
CA LEU A 435 -13.75 -22.67 4.08
C LEU A 435 -13.48 -21.65 2.97
N ALA A 436 -13.96 -21.92 1.74
CA ALA A 436 -13.82 -20.98 0.62
C ALA A 436 -14.64 -19.70 0.85
N ALA A 437 -15.90 -19.82 1.28
CA ALA A 437 -16.75 -18.69 1.62
C ALA A 437 -16.17 -17.87 2.80
N PHE A 438 -15.74 -18.53 3.87
CA PHE A 438 -15.10 -17.89 5.02
C PHE A 438 -13.85 -17.10 4.62
N ILE A 439 -12.92 -17.73 3.87
CA ILE A 439 -11.69 -17.07 3.46
C ILE A 439 -11.94 -15.91 2.49
N ALA A 440 -13.04 -15.92 1.70
CA ALA A 440 -13.39 -14.82 0.82
C ALA A 440 -13.53 -13.50 1.59
N PHE A 441 -14.09 -13.53 2.81
CA PHE A 441 -14.27 -12.35 3.66
C PHE A 441 -13.09 -12.05 4.57
N THR A 442 -12.21 -13.00 4.81
CA THR A 442 -11.07 -12.79 5.70
C THR A 442 -10.13 -11.75 5.12
N GLY A 443 -10.03 -10.60 5.79
CA GLY A 443 -9.13 -9.53 5.39
C GLY A 443 -9.55 -8.73 4.16
N THR A 444 -10.80 -8.82 3.72
CA THR A 444 -11.39 -7.94 2.72
C THR A 444 -12.31 -6.93 3.41
N ALA A 445 -12.35 -5.70 2.91
CA ALA A 445 -13.22 -4.66 3.43
C ALA A 445 -14.29 -4.25 2.44
N THR A 446 -14.08 -4.52 1.16
CA THR A 446 -14.95 -4.07 0.08
C THR A 446 -15.37 -5.22 -0.81
N VAL A 447 -16.52 -5.03 -1.49
CA VAL A 447 -17.04 -6.01 -2.47
C VAL A 447 -16.00 -6.33 -3.55
N ALA A 448 -15.33 -5.31 -4.11
CA ALA A 448 -14.35 -5.50 -5.16
C ALA A 448 -13.15 -6.36 -4.71
N GLU A 449 -12.75 -6.24 -3.45
CA GLU A 449 -11.68 -7.08 -2.89
C GLU A 449 -12.14 -8.53 -2.71
N THR A 450 -13.36 -8.74 -2.22
CA THR A 450 -13.93 -10.08 -2.06
C THR A 450 -14.00 -10.79 -3.40
N VAL A 451 -14.52 -10.12 -4.45
CA VAL A 451 -14.60 -10.67 -5.82
C VAL A 451 -13.21 -10.99 -6.36
N ARG A 452 -12.26 -10.05 -6.27
CA ARG A 452 -10.90 -10.26 -6.76
C ARG A 452 -10.20 -11.42 -6.04
N LYS A 453 -10.37 -11.51 -4.72
CA LYS A 453 -9.78 -12.58 -3.91
C LYS A 453 -10.38 -13.94 -4.27
N SER A 454 -11.69 -14.02 -4.44
CA SER A 454 -12.38 -15.25 -4.87
C SER A 454 -11.94 -15.68 -6.25
N ALA A 455 -11.81 -14.75 -7.21
CA ALA A 455 -11.32 -15.04 -8.55
C ALA A 455 -9.87 -15.55 -8.54
N HIS A 456 -8.97 -14.88 -7.80
CA HIS A 456 -7.58 -15.35 -7.64
C HIS A 456 -7.50 -16.72 -6.97
N ARG A 457 -8.41 -17.02 -6.02
CA ARG A 457 -8.50 -18.33 -5.39
C ARG A 457 -8.90 -19.41 -6.40
N ALA A 458 -9.95 -19.17 -7.19
CA ALA A 458 -10.40 -20.11 -8.21
C ALA A 458 -9.30 -20.40 -9.24
N VAL A 459 -8.64 -19.34 -9.77
CA VAL A 459 -7.53 -19.47 -10.72
C VAL A 459 -6.34 -20.22 -10.10
N GLY A 460 -5.95 -19.87 -8.88
CA GLY A 460 -4.85 -20.54 -8.17
C GLY A 460 -5.14 -22.01 -7.90
N THR A 461 -6.38 -22.35 -7.51
CA THR A 461 -6.82 -23.74 -7.31
C THR A 461 -6.82 -24.50 -8.62
N MET A 462 -7.32 -23.93 -9.70
CA MET A 462 -7.35 -24.56 -11.02
C MET A 462 -5.94 -24.90 -11.52
N ILE A 463 -5.02 -23.95 -11.48
CA ILE A 463 -3.63 -24.19 -11.91
C ILE A 463 -2.94 -25.17 -10.96
N GLY A 464 -3.18 -25.08 -9.65
CA GLY A 464 -2.65 -26.00 -8.65
C GLY A 464 -3.17 -27.42 -8.81
N LEU A 465 -4.44 -27.58 -9.21
CA LEU A 465 -5.06 -28.86 -9.56
C LEU A 465 -4.33 -29.53 -10.73
N VAL A 466 -4.12 -28.79 -11.82
CA VAL A 466 -3.36 -29.30 -12.99
C VAL A 466 -1.95 -29.69 -12.56
N GLY A 467 -1.29 -28.86 -11.72
CA GLY A 467 0.02 -29.17 -11.17
C GLY A 467 0.04 -30.47 -10.35
N ALA A 468 -0.95 -30.68 -9.48
CA ALA A 468 -1.06 -31.89 -8.66
C ALA A 468 -1.35 -33.16 -9.51
N ILE A 469 -2.25 -33.07 -10.48
CA ILE A 469 -2.55 -34.19 -11.39
C ILE A 469 -1.30 -34.63 -12.14
N VAL A 470 -0.42 -33.71 -12.52
CA VAL A 470 0.84 -34.05 -13.20
C VAL A 470 1.90 -34.54 -12.24
N LEU A 471 2.05 -33.90 -11.09
CA LEU A 471 3.18 -34.12 -10.18
C LEU A 471 3.02 -35.38 -9.32
N VAL A 472 1.83 -35.63 -8.78
CA VAL A 472 1.57 -36.80 -7.90
C VAL A 472 1.94 -38.16 -8.55
N PRO A 473 1.53 -38.45 -9.79
CA PRO A 473 1.92 -39.69 -10.42
C PRO A 473 3.43 -39.81 -10.70
N VAL A 474 4.11 -38.68 -10.93
CA VAL A 474 5.56 -38.67 -11.21
C VAL A 474 6.38 -38.96 -9.97
N LEU A 475 5.96 -38.42 -8.80
CA LEU A 475 6.69 -38.58 -7.54
C LEU A 475 6.42 -39.93 -6.87
N GLY A 476 5.26 -40.50 -7.09
CA GLY A 476 4.83 -41.72 -6.40
C GLY A 476 4.49 -41.51 -4.93
N PRO A 477 4.16 -42.53 -4.16
CA PRO A 477 3.73 -42.42 -2.77
C PRO A 477 4.88 -42.47 -1.74
N ASP A 478 6.15 -42.34 -2.14
CA ASP A 478 7.29 -42.40 -1.23
C ASP A 478 7.34 -41.17 -0.35
N VAL A 479 7.19 -41.36 0.97
CA VAL A 479 7.22 -40.31 1.98
C VAL A 479 8.53 -39.51 1.93
N ALA A 480 9.66 -40.16 1.63
CA ALA A 480 10.97 -39.50 1.56
C ALA A 480 11.08 -38.50 0.41
N VAL A 481 10.27 -38.67 -0.65
CA VAL A 481 10.19 -37.77 -1.81
C VAL A 481 9.08 -36.74 -1.62
N VAL A 482 7.90 -37.16 -1.20
CA VAL A 482 6.70 -36.34 -1.11
C VAL A 482 6.79 -35.30 0.02
N LEU A 483 7.34 -35.66 1.19
CA LEU A 483 7.44 -34.74 2.31
C LEU A 483 8.30 -33.49 2.01
N PRO A 484 9.51 -33.60 1.41
CA PRO A 484 10.25 -32.41 0.93
C PRO A 484 9.46 -31.56 -0.06
N VAL A 485 8.69 -32.15 -0.97
CA VAL A 485 7.86 -31.43 -1.94
C VAL A 485 6.74 -30.66 -1.26
N ILE A 486 6.09 -31.27 -0.25
CA ILE A 486 5.13 -30.60 0.61
C ILE A 486 5.78 -29.37 1.30
N LEU A 487 6.96 -29.51 1.88
CA LEU A 487 7.67 -28.42 2.55
C LEU A 487 8.08 -27.32 1.58
N VAL A 488 8.53 -27.66 0.37
CA VAL A 488 8.84 -26.69 -0.68
C VAL A 488 7.57 -25.98 -1.14
N SER A 489 6.46 -26.68 -1.26
CA SER A 489 5.16 -26.09 -1.61
C SER A 489 4.68 -25.12 -0.51
N ILE A 490 4.81 -25.47 0.76
CA ILE A 490 4.54 -24.57 1.88
C ILE A 490 5.45 -23.35 1.81
N PHE A 491 6.75 -23.54 1.57
CA PHE A 491 7.68 -22.43 1.40
C PHE A 491 7.25 -21.49 0.25
N GLY A 492 6.93 -22.05 -0.91
CA GLY A 492 6.44 -21.31 -2.07
C GLY A 492 5.17 -20.52 -1.77
N ALA A 493 4.20 -21.15 -1.10
CA ALA A 493 2.97 -20.48 -0.66
C ALA A 493 3.28 -19.28 0.23
N LEU A 494 4.14 -19.44 1.23
CA LEU A 494 4.48 -18.42 2.23
C LEU A 494 5.36 -17.29 1.67
N TYR A 495 6.27 -17.62 0.78
CA TYR A 495 7.16 -16.64 0.16
C TYR A 495 6.45 -15.79 -0.88
N LEU A 496 5.58 -16.43 -1.71
CA LEU A 496 4.93 -15.77 -2.84
C LEU A 496 3.59 -15.12 -2.51
N PHE A 497 2.99 -15.42 -1.36
CA PHE A 497 1.68 -14.86 -1.03
C PHE A 497 1.65 -13.32 -1.05
N ARG A 498 2.76 -12.66 -0.70
CA ARG A 498 2.91 -11.19 -0.76
C ARG A 498 3.02 -10.66 -2.20
N LEU A 499 3.33 -11.51 -3.16
CA LEU A 499 3.40 -11.17 -4.57
C LEU A 499 2.06 -11.40 -5.26
N SER A 500 1.45 -12.56 -5.02
CA SER A 500 0.20 -12.96 -5.62
C SER A 500 -0.55 -13.96 -4.76
N TYR A 501 -1.78 -13.62 -4.41
CA TYR A 501 -2.67 -14.53 -3.70
C TYR A 501 -2.95 -15.82 -4.51
N ALA A 502 -3.04 -15.71 -5.86
CA ALA A 502 -3.24 -16.87 -6.72
C ALA A 502 -2.06 -17.85 -6.66
N LEU A 503 -0.80 -17.35 -6.63
CA LEU A 503 0.39 -18.20 -6.48
C LEU A 503 0.42 -18.90 -5.11
N MET A 504 0.03 -18.23 -4.05
CA MET A 504 -0.11 -18.86 -2.74
C MET A 504 -1.09 -20.03 -2.82
N ILE A 505 -2.28 -19.83 -3.40
CA ILE A 505 -3.31 -20.85 -3.52
C ILE A 505 -2.85 -22.00 -4.43
N PHE A 506 -2.12 -21.71 -5.51
CA PHE A 506 -1.48 -22.71 -6.34
C PHE A 506 -0.63 -23.67 -5.50
N PHE A 507 0.30 -23.15 -4.72
CA PHE A 507 1.17 -23.98 -3.89
C PHE A 507 0.42 -24.70 -2.76
N ILE A 508 -0.59 -24.08 -2.16
CA ILE A 508 -1.45 -24.76 -1.17
C ILE A 508 -2.21 -25.92 -1.81
N THR A 509 -2.73 -25.74 -3.03
CA THR A 509 -3.45 -26.81 -3.73
C THR A 509 -2.52 -27.95 -4.13
N LEU A 510 -1.30 -27.63 -4.57
CA LEU A 510 -0.26 -28.61 -4.86
C LEU A 510 0.11 -29.43 -3.61
N MET A 511 0.42 -28.74 -2.50
CA MET A 511 0.69 -29.38 -1.20
C MET A 511 -0.44 -30.33 -0.78
N LEU A 512 -1.70 -29.92 -0.97
CA LEU A 512 -2.84 -30.75 -0.60
C LEU A 512 -3.01 -31.97 -1.52
N GLY A 513 -2.67 -31.86 -2.81
CA GLY A 513 -2.61 -32.98 -3.73
C GLY A 513 -1.61 -34.03 -3.25
N GLU A 514 -0.41 -33.60 -2.88
CA GLU A 514 0.64 -34.46 -2.31
C GLU A 514 0.24 -35.07 -0.96
N LEU A 515 -0.43 -34.29 -0.10
CA LEU A 515 -0.97 -34.80 1.17
C LEU A 515 -2.01 -35.90 0.95
N TYR A 516 -2.93 -35.72 -0.03
CA TYR A 516 -3.91 -36.77 -0.38
C TYR A 516 -3.24 -38.02 -0.97
N ALA A 517 -2.12 -37.85 -1.68
CA ALA A 517 -1.33 -38.99 -2.15
C ALA A 517 -0.73 -39.80 -1.00
N LEU A 518 -0.17 -39.13 0.00
CA LEU A 518 0.33 -39.77 1.23
C LEU A 518 -0.77 -40.49 2.02
N LEU A 519 -1.99 -39.94 2.03
CA LEU A 519 -3.16 -40.53 2.66
C LEU A 519 -3.77 -41.68 1.84
N GLY A 520 -3.23 -42.00 0.67
CA GLY A 520 -3.78 -43.01 -0.24
C GLY A 520 -5.17 -42.66 -0.80
N SER A 521 -5.59 -41.41 -0.71
CA SER A 521 -6.92 -40.93 -1.08
C SER A 521 -6.91 -39.96 -2.29
N PHE A 522 -5.79 -39.84 -2.97
CA PHE A 522 -5.69 -38.99 -4.16
C PHE A 522 -6.52 -39.53 -5.30
N SER A 523 -7.42 -38.73 -5.85
CA SER A 523 -8.11 -39.01 -7.11
C SER A 523 -8.35 -37.69 -7.85
N VAL A 524 -8.46 -37.77 -9.18
CA VAL A 524 -8.76 -36.61 -10.02
C VAL A 524 -10.14 -36.03 -9.65
N ASP A 525 -11.13 -36.90 -9.42
CA ASP A 525 -12.50 -36.52 -9.06
C ASP A 525 -12.52 -35.74 -7.73
N LEU A 526 -11.69 -36.15 -6.75
CA LEU A 526 -11.53 -35.44 -5.49
C LEU A 526 -10.98 -34.02 -5.70
N MET A 527 -10.01 -33.88 -6.60
CA MET A 527 -9.42 -32.59 -6.89
C MET A 527 -10.39 -31.68 -7.67
N VAL A 528 -11.20 -32.26 -8.60
CA VAL A 528 -12.24 -31.53 -9.31
C VAL A 528 -13.34 -31.08 -8.35
N LEU A 529 -13.81 -31.95 -7.46
CA LEU A 529 -14.79 -31.61 -6.43
C LEU A 529 -14.30 -30.42 -5.57
N ARG A 530 -13.01 -30.38 -5.20
CA ARG A 530 -12.42 -29.25 -4.48
C ARG A 530 -12.45 -27.95 -5.26
N LEU A 531 -12.25 -27.99 -6.57
CA LEU A 531 -12.38 -26.81 -7.43
C LEU A 531 -13.83 -26.33 -7.46
N GLU A 532 -14.77 -27.24 -7.63
CA GLU A 532 -16.21 -26.92 -7.63
C GLU A 532 -16.65 -26.30 -6.31
N GLU A 533 -16.30 -26.89 -5.18
CA GLU A 533 -16.59 -26.35 -3.85
C GLU A 533 -15.91 -24.99 -3.60
N THR A 534 -14.67 -24.82 -4.08
CA THR A 534 -13.95 -23.54 -3.98
C THR A 534 -14.64 -22.46 -4.82
N VAL A 535 -15.07 -22.76 -6.02
CA VAL A 535 -15.79 -21.83 -6.90
C VAL A 535 -17.16 -21.50 -6.30
N LEU A 536 -17.89 -22.52 -5.87
CA LEU A 536 -19.22 -22.36 -5.24
C LEU A 536 -19.15 -21.48 -3.99
N GLY A 537 -18.25 -21.79 -3.06
CA GLY A 537 -18.05 -21.00 -1.84
C GLY A 537 -17.60 -19.56 -2.17
N GLY A 538 -16.74 -19.39 -3.16
CA GLY A 538 -16.33 -18.08 -3.67
C GLY A 538 -17.48 -17.27 -4.27
N LEU A 539 -18.33 -17.89 -5.09
CA LEU A 539 -19.53 -17.25 -5.67
C LEU A 539 -20.54 -16.84 -4.61
N ILE A 540 -20.81 -17.72 -3.64
CA ILE A 540 -21.69 -17.42 -2.49
C ILE A 540 -21.10 -16.24 -1.70
N GLY A 541 -19.80 -16.25 -1.39
CA GLY A 541 -19.13 -15.14 -0.72
C GLY A 541 -19.27 -13.83 -1.49
N CYS A 542 -19.09 -13.84 -2.81
CA CYS A 542 -19.29 -12.66 -3.67
C CYS A 542 -20.76 -12.19 -3.64
N ALA A 543 -21.73 -13.09 -3.80
CA ALA A 543 -23.15 -12.74 -3.77
C ALA A 543 -23.54 -12.11 -2.42
N VAL A 544 -23.16 -12.73 -1.31
CA VAL A 544 -23.43 -12.19 0.03
C VAL A 544 -22.74 -10.84 0.23
N SER A 545 -21.52 -10.63 -0.25
CA SER A 545 -20.82 -9.35 -0.13
C SER A 545 -21.51 -8.21 -0.88
N VAL A 546 -22.24 -8.53 -1.97
CA VAL A 546 -23.01 -7.57 -2.76
C VAL A 546 -24.39 -7.31 -2.15
N LEU A 547 -25.05 -8.37 -1.67
CA LEU A 547 -26.47 -8.32 -1.26
C LEU A 547 -26.65 -7.98 0.22
N VAL A 548 -25.71 -8.40 1.09
CA VAL A 548 -25.84 -8.26 2.53
C VAL A 548 -24.88 -7.18 3.04
N LEU A 549 -25.42 -6.07 3.51
CA LEU A 549 -24.66 -4.95 4.10
C LEU A 549 -23.41 -4.54 3.27
N PRO A 550 -23.53 -4.24 1.97
CA PRO A 550 -22.38 -4.02 1.11
C PRO A 550 -21.52 -2.83 1.57
N THR A 551 -20.20 -3.00 1.56
CA THR A 551 -19.25 -1.90 1.72
C THR A 551 -18.70 -1.53 0.35
N ARG A 552 -19.17 -0.41 -0.20
CA ARG A 552 -18.75 0.05 -1.53
C ARG A 552 -17.32 0.59 -1.46
N THR A 553 -16.48 0.23 -2.42
CA THR A 553 -15.09 0.69 -2.52
C THR A 553 -15.01 2.22 -2.55
N ARG A 554 -15.98 2.87 -3.21
CA ARG A 554 -16.04 4.33 -3.31
C ARG A 554 -16.25 4.99 -1.94
N SER A 555 -17.16 4.50 -1.11
CA SER A 555 -17.36 5.04 0.23
C SER A 555 -16.16 4.86 1.16
N ALA A 556 -15.42 3.77 1.00
CA ALA A 556 -14.17 3.55 1.73
C ALA A 556 -13.06 4.50 1.25
N ALA A 557 -12.97 4.77 -0.06
CA ALA A 557 -12.04 5.73 -0.61
C ALA A 557 -12.36 7.17 -0.17
N ASP A 558 -13.65 7.54 -0.16
CA ASP A 558 -14.10 8.86 0.33
C ASP A 558 -13.79 9.06 1.82
N GLU A 559 -13.87 8.01 2.61
CA GLU A 559 -13.52 8.06 4.03
C GLU A 559 -12.01 8.16 4.23
N ALA A 560 -11.21 7.43 3.45
CA ALA A 560 -9.76 7.58 3.46
C ALA A 560 -9.32 9.00 3.05
N ARG A 561 -10.00 9.59 2.08
CA ARG A 561 -9.77 10.98 1.67
C ARG A 561 -10.08 11.97 2.80
N ARG A 562 -11.19 11.77 3.51
CA ARG A 562 -11.50 12.60 4.70
C ARG A 562 -10.42 12.46 5.75
N GLY A 563 -9.97 11.24 6.07
CA GLY A 563 -8.86 11.02 7.00
C GLY A 563 -7.55 11.68 6.57
N LEU A 564 -7.27 11.75 5.25
CA LEU A 564 -6.14 12.50 4.72
C LEU A 564 -6.30 14.01 4.95
N LEU A 565 -7.49 14.55 4.71
CA LEU A 565 -7.77 15.97 4.94
C LEU A 565 -7.72 16.32 6.43
N ASP A 566 -8.20 15.46 7.33
CA ASP A 566 -8.08 15.63 8.78
C ASP A 566 -6.61 15.71 9.21
N ALA A 567 -5.78 14.74 8.77
CA ALA A 567 -4.36 14.74 9.06
C ALA A 567 -3.64 15.97 8.47
N LEU A 568 -4.07 16.45 7.30
CA LEU A 568 -3.56 17.67 6.69
C LEU A 568 -3.92 18.91 7.52
N ALA A 569 -5.15 19.01 7.97
CA ALA A 569 -5.60 20.13 8.83
C ALA A 569 -4.80 20.16 10.13
N GLU A 570 -4.57 19.00 10.75
CA GLU A 570 -3.78 18.88 11.96
C GLU A 570 -2.31 19.29 11.74
N LEU A 571 -1.68 18.84 10.65
CA LEU A 571 -0.31 19.25 10.30
C LEU A 571 -0.20 20.76 10.07
N LEU A 572 -1.15 21.37 9.36
CA LEU A 572 -1.17 22.80 9.10
C LEU A 572 -1.37 23.60 10.39
N ALA A 573 -2.25 23.16 11.29
CA ALA A 573 -2.45 23.76 12.59
C ALA A 573 -1.19 23.63 13.49
N ALA A 574 -0.52 22.48 13.47
CA ALA A 574 0.74 22.27 14.16
C ALA A 574 1.85 23.18 13.58
N THR A 575 1.89 23.34 12.27
CA THR A 575 2.84 24.22 11.57
C THR A 575 2.60 25.69 11.96
N ASP A 576 1.35 26.15 12.01
CA ASP A 576 1.01 27.50 12.47
C ASP A 576 1.46 27.71 13.92
N ARG A 577 1.22 26.75 14.82
CA ARG A 577 1.69 26.83 16.22
C ARG A 577 3.21 26.93 16.32
N ALA A 578 3.94 26.10 15.55
CA ALA A 578 5.39 26.09 15.53
C ALA A 578 5.99 27.41 14.99
N LEU A 579 5.36 28.02 13.99
CA LEU A 579 5.76 29.32 13.44
C LEU A 579 5.49 30.47 14.40
N ARG A 580 4.47 30.38 15.27
CA ARG A 580 4.15 31.38 16.30
C ARG A 580 5.03 31.23 17.53
N ARG A 581 5.32 30.00 17.94
CA ARG A 581 6.14 29.66 19.09
C ARG A 581 6.98 28.44 18.75
N PRO A 582 8.27 28.59 18.48
CA PRO A 582 9.14 27.43 18.22
C PRO A 582 9.07 26.46 19.39
N GLY A 583 8.47 25.29 19.12
CA GLY A 583 8.31 24.17 20.04
C GLY A 583 9.16 22.98 19.65
N PRO A 584 9.01 21.82 20.33
CA PRO A 584 9.71 20.60 19.98
C PRO A 584 9.42 20.23 18.53
N PRO A 585 10.43 19.91 17.70
CA PRO A 585 10.21 19.51 16.30
C PRO A 585 9.49 18.17 16.18
N GLU A 586 9.35 17.44 17.27
CA GLU A 586 8.71 16.12 17.35
C GLU A 586 7.23 16.17 16.99
N ASP A 587 6.49 17.20 17.40
CA ASP A 587 5.06 17.36 17.07
C ASP A 587 4.82 17.48 15.55
N LEU A 588 5.64 18.25 14.84
CA LEU A 588 5.53 18.40 13.39
C LEU A 588 5.84 17.11 12.65
N ARG A 589 6.79 16.34 13.18
CA ARG A 589 7.15 15.05 12.57
C ARG A 589 6.08 14.00 12.79
N ALA A 590 5.49 13.95 13.98
CA ALA A 590 4.37 13.04 14.29
C ALA A 590 3.16 13.35 13.38
N CYS A 591 2.77 14.60 13.24
CA CYS A 591 1.71 15.03 12.32
C CYS A 591 2.05 14.71 10.84
N SER A 592 3.31 14.92 10.44
CA SER A 592 3.77 14.56 9.08
C SER A 592 3.67 13.05 8.82
N ARG A 593 4.02 12.20 9.79
CA ARG A 593 3.86 10.75 9.69
C ARG A 593 2.40 10.31 9.68
N ALA A 594 1.54 10.97 10.46
CA ALA A 594 0.10 10.74 10.39
C ALA A 594 -0.46 11.06 8.98
N LEU A 595 -0.02 12.16 8.38
CA LEU A 595 -0.37 12.52 7.01
C LEU A 595 0.13 11.48 6.00
N ASP A 596 1.38 10.98 6.14
CA ASP A 596 1.93 9.91 5.30
C ASP A 596 1.11 8.63 5.39
N ALA A 597 0.74 8.22 6.60
CA ALA A 597 -0.08 7.05 6.82
C ALA A 597 -1.47 7.20 6.17
N ALA A 598 -2.09 8.37 6.32
CA ALA A 598 -3.39 8.68 5.72
C ALA A 598 -3.30 8.73 4.17
N LEU A 599 -2.23 9.31 3.62
CA LEU A 599 -1.97 9.31 2.18
C LEU A 599 -1.83 7.88 1.65
N HIS A 600 -1.04 7.05 2.34
CA HIS A 600 -0.86 5.65 1.95
C HIS A 600 -2.20 4.90 1.91
N GLN A 601 -3.05 5.12 2.90
CA GLN A 601 -4.40 4.54 2.96
C GLN A 601 -5.29 5.02 1.80
N ALA A 602 -5.30 6.33 1.51
CA ALA A 602 -6.06 6.89 0.40
C ALA A 602 -5.60 6.31 -0.95
N MET A 603 -4.30 6.16 -1.14
CA MET A 603 -3.71 5.53 -2.33
C MET A 603 -4.08 4.05 -2.47
N LEU A 604 -4.07 3.28 -1.37
CA LEU A 604 -4.45 1.87 -1.38
C LEU A 604 -5.91 1.66 -1.77
N LEU A 605 -6.81 2.46 -1.21
CA LEU A 605 -8.26 2.36 -1.44
C LEU A 605 -8.69 2.98 -2.78
N GLY A 606 -7.96 3.97 -3.28
CA GLY A 606 -8.22 4.61 -4.57
C GLY A 606 -7.73 3.81 -5.78
N ARG A 607 -6.59 3.08 -5.67
CA ARG A 607 -6.02 2.29 -6.79
C ARG A 607 -6.98 1.31 -7.46
N PRO A 608 -7.88 0.56 -6.78
CA PRO A 608 -8.84 -0.30 -7.46
C PRO A 608 -9.80 0.46 -8.36
N LEU A 609 -10.13 1.71 -8.02
CA LEU A 609 -11.03 2.56 -8.79
C LEU A 609 -10.39 3.08 -10.10
N THR A 610 -9.06 3.13 -10.17
CA THR A 610 -8.32 3.53 -11.40
C THR A 610 -8.26 2.43 -12.46
N ARG A 611 -8.76 1.22 -12.20
CA ARG A 611 -8.73 0.07 -13.11
C ARG A 611 -10.10 -0.38 -13.60
N THR A 612 -11.13 0.43 -13.40
CA THR A 612 -12.48 0.13 -13.91
C THR A 612 -12.56 0.40 -15.40
N TRP A 613 -13.19 -0.52 -16.14
CA TRP A 613 -13.31 -0.50 -17.63
C TRP A 613 -14.23 0.60 -18.17
N LEU A 614 -14.76 1.47 -17.34
CA LEU A 614 -15.74 2.50 -17.70
C LEU A 614 -15.09 3.91 -17.61
N GLY A 615 -14.47 4.32 -18.66
CA GLY A 615 -14.16 5.63 -19.24
C GLY A 615 -13.83 6.80 -18.29
N SER A 616 -14.63 7.82 -18.27
CA SER A 616 -14.34 9.15 -17.71
C SER A 616 -14.12 9.22 -16.19
N ALA A 617 -14.71 8.34 -15.42
CA ALA A 617 -14.54 8.28 -13.97
C ALA A 617 -13.12 7.85 -13.51
N GLN A 618 -12.35 7.24 -14.40
CA GLN A 618 -10.97 6.80 -14.13
C GLN A 618 -10.01 7.97 -14.05
N ASP A 619 -10.14 8.93 -14.97
CA ASP A 619 -9.23 10.09 -15.05
C ASP A 619 -9.41 11.01 -13.84
N ASP A 620 -10.63 11.13 -13.32
CA ASP A 620 -10.93 11.92 -12.13
C ASP A 620 -10.28 11.33 -10.89
N VAL A 621 -10.35 10.00 -10.70
CA VAL A 621 -9.70 9.33 -9.57
C VAL A 621 -8.17 9.43 -9.66
N VAL A 622 -7.59 9.28 -10.86
CA VAL A 622 -6.14 9.44 -11.06
C VAL A 622 -5.70 10.86 -10.73
N ARG A 623 -6.47 11.87 -11.17
CA ARG A 623 -6.22 13.28 -10.89
C ARG A 623 -6.28 13.56 -9.39
N GLU A 624 -7.30 13.06 -8.71
CA GLU A 624 -7.48 13.18 -7.27
C GLU A 624 -6.31 12.56 -6.48
N LEU A 625 -5.92 11.33 -6.81
CA LEU A 625 -4.78 10.67 -6.15
C LEU A 625 -3.46 11.40 -6.41
N THR A 626 -3.30 12.01 -7.57
CA THR A 626 -2.14 12.83 -7.90
C THR A 626 -2.13 14.11 -7.05
N ALA A 627 -3.27 14.76 -6.90
CA ALA A 627 -3.43 15.94 -6.05
C ALA A 627 -3.19 15.60 -4.57
N CYS A 628 -3.71 14.46 -4.08
CA CYS A 628 -3.42 13.97 -2.73
C CYS A 628 -1.91 13.88 -2.47
N THR A 629 -1.17 13.34 -3.44
CA THR A 629 0.29 13.18 -3.31
C THR A 629 1.01 14.53 -3.33
N ALA A 630 0.62 15.45 -4.22
CA ALA A 630 1.22 16.78 -4.33
C ALA A 630 0.97 17.61 -3.07
N VAL A 631 -0.28 17.64 -2.59
CA VAL A 631 -0.67 18.35 -1.37
C VAL A 631 0.10 17.84 -0.15
N ALA A 632 0.15 16.53 0.04
CA ALA A 632 0.88 15.94 1.16
C ALA A 632 2.38 16.26 1.11
N ASP A 633 3.00 16.25 -0.09
CA ASP A 633 4.41 16.56 -0.25
C ASP A 633 4.72 18.03 0.09
N HIS A 634 3.90 18.98 -0.40
CA HIS A 634 4.07 20.40 -0.08
C HIS A 634 3.83 20.69 1.41
N ALA A 635 2.82 20.05 2.02
CA ALA A 635 2.53 20.21 3.45
C ALA A 635 3.70 19.70 4.33
N ARG A 636 4.30 18.56 4.01
CA ARG A 636 5.47 18.01 4.72
C ARG A 636 6.69 18.91 4.60
N ARG A 637 6.94 19.46 3.39
CA ARG A 637 8.04 20.40 3.18
C ARG A 637 7.84 21.69 3.92
N LEU A 638 6.62 22.20 3.93
CA LEU A 638 6.26 23.38 4.70
C LEU A 638 6.54 23.14 6.19
N ALA A 639 6.06 22.03 6.75
CA ALA A 639 6.28 21.67 8.15
C ALA A 639 7.77 21.51 8.47
N ARG A 640 8.53 20.83 7.60
CA ARG A 640 9.98 20.64 7.77
C ARG A 640 10.74 21.98 7.75
N SER A 641 10.36 22.87 6.84
CA SER A 641 10.99 24.19 6.73
C SER A 641 10.60 25.14 7.87
N ALA A 642 9.51 24.86 8.56
CA ALA A 642 9.05 25.63 9.73
C ALA A 642 9.79 25.24 11.02
N GLU A 643 10.51 24.11 11.05
CA GLU A 643 11.26 23.70 12.23
C GLU A 643 12.30 24.76 12.62
N GLY A 644 12.15 25.35 13.81
CA GLY A 644 13.10 26.33 14.37
C GLY A 644 13.13 27.71 13.69
N VAL A 645 12.20 27.97 12.77
CA VAL A 645 12.12 29.26 12.06
C VAL A 645 10.91 30.05 12.56
N PRO A 646 11.07 31.25 13.09
CA PRO A 646 9.95 32.10 13.44
C PRO A 646 9.22 32.55 12.17
N GLY A 647 7.90 32.42 12.17
CA GLY A 647 7.04 32.79 11.04
C GLY A 647 6.75 34.30 10.99
N THR A 648 6.59 34.81 9.76
CA THR A 648 5.99 36.15 9.56
C THR A 648 4.47 36.08 9.79
N ALA A 649 3.84 37.23 10.11
CA ALA A 649 2.39 37.33 10.30
C ALA A 649 1.61 36.84 9.03
N ALA A 650 2.14 37.10 7.85
CA ALA A 650 1.55 36.63 6.59
C ALA A 650 1.58 35.09 6.49
N LEU A 651 2.69 34.46 6.85
CA LEU A 651 2.86 33.01 6.78
C LEU A 651 2.01 32.26 7.82
N THR A 652 1.99 32.74 9.06
CA THR A 652 1.12 32.19 10.12
C THR A 652 -0.34 32.39 9.77
N GLY A 653 -0.74 33.53 9.23
CA GLY A 653 -2.10 33.75 8.71
C GLY A 653 -2.46 32.82 7.57
N ALA A 654 -1.54 32.56 6.64
CA ALA A 654 -1.74 31.63 5.53
C ALA A 654 -1.92 30.18 6.02
N CYS A 655 -1.08 29.69 6.93
CA CYS A 655 -1.19 28.35 7.50
C CYS A 655 -2.51 28.16 8.26
N ALA A 656 -2.89 29.11 9.11
CA ALA A 656 -4.15 29.09 9.84
C ALA A 656 -5.35 29.06 8.88
N ARG A 657 -5.32 29.89 7.83
CA ARG A 657 -6.40 29.94 6.83
C ARG A 657 -6.50 28.62 6.04
N LEU A 658 -5.38 28.04 5.63
CA LEU A 658 -5.38 26.74 4.97
C LEU A 658 -5.94 25.63 5.87
N ALA A 659 -5.57 25.60 7.14
CA ALA A 659 -6.11 24.66 8.12
C ALA A 659 -7.63 24.81 8.28
N GLU A 660 -8.12 26.05 8.33
CA GLU A 660 -9.56 26.35 8.41
C GLU A 660 -10.33 25.89 7.16
N LEU A 661 -9.79 26.14 5.96
CA LEU A 661 -10.39 25.70 4.70
C LEU A 661 -10.51 24.17 4.62
N VAL A 662 -9.42 23.46 4.98
CA VAL A 662 -9.40 22.00 5.01
C VAL A 662 -10.38 21.46 6.06
N SER A 663 -10.38 22.00 7.27
CA SER A 663 -11.30 21.61 8.34
C SER A 663 -12.77 21.88 7.97
N SER A 664 -13.05 22.95 7.23
CA SER A 664 -14.39 23.27 6.74
C SER A 664 -14.86 22.24 5.70
N ALA A 665 -13.97 21.84 4.79
CA ALA A 665 -14.25 20.79 3.80
C ALA A 665 -14.51 19.43 4.47
N VAL A 666 -13.72 19.07 5.48
CA VAL A 666 -13.94 17.84 6.27
C VAL A 666 -15.30 17.85 6.96
N ALA A 667 -15.70 18.99 7.53
CA ALA A 667 -17.01 19.17 8.14
C ALA A 667 -18.18 19.24 7.13
N GLY A 668 -17.90 19.07 5.83
CA GLY A 668 -18.91 19.15 4.77
C GLY A 668 -19.44 20.56 4.53
N ARG A 669 -18.75 21.60 5.03
CA ARG A 669 -19.11 23.00 4.77
C ARG A 669 -18.55 23.44 3.42
N PRO A 670 -19.30 24.18 2.62
CA PRO A 670 -18.82 24.65 1.32
C PRO A 670 -17.61 25.58 1.51
N VAL A 671 -16.55 25.30 0.77
CA VAL A 671 -15.36 26.17 0.70
C VAL A 671 -15.64 27.20 -0.41
N PRO A 672 -15.63 28.53 -0.12
CA PRO A 672 -15.89 29.54 -1.13
C PRO A 672 -14.84 29.48 -2.25
N ALA A 673 -15.31 29.58 -3.49
CA ALA A 673 -14.41 29.61 -4.65
C ALA A 673 -13.40 30.78 -4.50
N GLY A 674 -12.14 30.53 -4.88
CA GLY A 674 -11.09 31.53 -4.75
C GLY A 674 -10.45 31.67 -3.35
N SER A 675 -10.95 30.98 -2.34
CA SER A 675 -10.36 31.04 -0.97
C SER A 675 -8.90 30.63 -0.92
N CYS A 676 -8.50 29.63 -1.71
CA CYS A 676 -7.10 29.19 -1.82
C CYS A 676 -6.26 30.23 -2.60
N ALA A 677 -6.82 30.86 -3.62
CA ALA A 677 -6.14 31.92 -4.36
C ALA A 677 -5.86 33.13 -3.47
N ALA A 678 -6.80 33.49 -2.60
CA ALA A 678 -6.59 34.58 -1.62
C ALA A 678 -5.43 34.28 -0.63
N VAL A 679 -5.17 32.99 -0.33
CA VAL A 679 -3.99 32.62 0.48
C VAL A 679 -2.71 32.79 -0.33
N VAL A 680 -2.69 32.47 -1.61
CA VAL A 680 -1.54 32.73 -2.50
C VAL A 680 -1.23 34.22 -2.55
N ASP A 681 -2.26 35.08 -2.68
CA ASP A 681 -2.11 36.54 -2.73
C ASP A 681 -1.53 37.09 -1.43
N LEU A 682 -1.87 36.51 -0.28
CA LEU A 682 -1.26 36.87 1.02
C LEU A 682 0.25 36.61 1.07
N LEU A 683 0.73 35.59 0.33
CA LEU A 683 2.11 35.15 0.32
C LEU A 683 2.96 35.84 -0.77
N VAL A 684 2.34 36.38 -1.82
CA VAL A 684 2.97 37.03 -2.98
C VAL A 684 3.35 38.51 -2.69
N GLY A 685 3.20 38.99 -1.45
CA GLY A 685 3.74 40.29 -1.05
C GLY A 685 5.21 40.49 -1.48
N PRO A 686 5.83 41.68 -1.42
CA PRO A 686 7.08 42.06 -2.08
C PRO A 686 8.33 41.35 -1.56
N ALA A 687 8.33 40.04 -1.43
CA ALA A 687 9.41 39.20 -0.94
C ALA A 687 10.18 38.56 -2.09
N GLY A 688 10.91 39.36 -2.85
CA GLY A 688 12.05 38.90 -3.65
C GLY A 688 13.26 38.48 -2.81
N GLY A 689 13.04 38.02 -1.57
CA GLY A 689 14.07 37.65 -0.61
C GLY A 689 14.57 36.23 -0.76
N HIS A 690 15.90 36.06 -0.76
CA HIS A 690 16.56 34.76 -0.62
C HIS A 690 16.73 34.47 0.88
N GLY A 691 15.87 33.59 1.47
CA GLY A 691 15.97 33.26 2.89
C GLY A 691 14.98 32.16 3.28
N PRO A 692 15.07 31.60 4.51
CA PRO A 692 14.17 30.54 5.01
C PRO A 692 12.70 30.90 4.89
N GLY A 693 12.33 32.14 5.16
CA GLY A 693 10.94 32.62 5.04
C GLY A 693 10.40 32.62 3.62
N ALA A 694 11.24 32.87 2.60
CA ALA A 694 10.84 32.81 1.20
C ALA A 694 10.61 31.36 0.74
N ALA A 695 11.34 30.39 1.28
CA ALA A 695 11.13 28.98 1.03
C ALA A 695 9.78 28.52 1.62
N LEU A 696 9.49 28.90 2.85
CA LEU A 696 8.21 28.63 3.53
C LEU A 696 7.01 29.21 2.78
N ALA A 697 7.10 30.48 2.38
CA ALA A 697 6.03 31.17 1.62
C ALA A 697 5.78 30.47 0.27
N ARG A 698 6.83 29.99 -0.39
CA ARG A 698 6.71 29.25 -1.64
C ARG A 698 6.01 27.93 -1.46
N GLU A 699 6.37 27.12 -0.45
CA GLU A 699 5.73 25.81 -0.21
C GLU A 699 4.26 25.99 0.23
N ALA A 700 3.96 27.01 1.03
CA ALA A 700 2.58 27.36 1.39
C ALA A 700 1.76 27.82 0.16
N GLY A 701 2.36 28.59 -0.75
CA GLY A 701 1.73 29.01 -1.99
C GLY A 701 1.47 27.85 -2.94
N LEU A 702 2.42 26.91 -3.08
CA LEU A 702 2.25 25.70 -3.88
C LEU A 702 1.17 24.78 -3.30
N LEU A 703 1.15 24.64 -1.98
CA LEU A 703 0.10 23.88 -1.29
C LEU A 703 -1.29 24.49 -1.56
N ALA A 704 -1.42 25.82 -1.44
CA ALA A 704 -2.65 26.54 -1.71
C ALA A 704 -3.11 26.39 -3.17
N ALA A 705 -2.18 26.30 -4.11
CA ALA A 705 -2.48 26.12 -5.53
C ALA A 705 -2.97 24.71 -5.88
N GLU A 706 -2.47 23.68 -5.19
CA GLU A 706 -2.88 22.27 -5.45
C GLU A 706 -4.12 21.85 -4.65
N LEU A 707 -4.40 22.51 -3.52
CA LEU A 707 -5.49 22.17 -2.60
C LEU A 707 -6.89 22.19 -3.24
N PRO A 708 -7.26 23.11 -4.17
CA PRO A 708 -8.57 23.09 -4.82
C PRO A 708 -8.90 21.76 -5.50
N ALA A 709 -7.92 21.12 -6.14
CA ALA A 709 -8.10 19.81 -6.78
C ALA A 709 -8.56 18.71 -5.82
N LEU A 710 -8.30 18.88 -4.52
CA LEU A 710 -8.71 17.96 -3.46
C LEU A 710 -10.03 18.35 -2.82
N LEU A 711 -10.27 19.65 -2.64
CA LEU A 711 -11.47 20.18 -2.00
C LEU A 711 -12.68 20.19 -2.93
N GLU A 712 -12.45 20.30 -4.25
CA GLU A 712 -13.46 20.37 -5.30
C GLU A 712 -13.77 18.99 -5.94
N ALA A 713 -13.67 17.89 -5.17
CA ALA A 713 -13.89 16.54 -5.68
C ALA A 713 -15.33 16.31 -6.18
N PRO A 714 -15.53 15.43 -7.20
CA PRO A 714 -16.80 15.22 -7.89
C PRO A 714 -17.88 14.55 -7.02
N GLY A 715 -18.50 15.30 -6.20
CA GLY A 715 -19.58 14.94 -5.27
C GLY A 715 -20.00 16.14 -4.44
N LEU A 716 -19.20 17.20 -4.49
CA LEU A 716 -19.43 18.49 -3.81
C LEU A 716 -19.41 19.67 -4.78
N LEU A 717 -19.23 19.41 -6.10
CA LEU A 717 -19.28 20.51 -7.08
C LEU A 717 -20.70 20.96 -7.26
N PRO A 718 -20.95 22.28 -7.18
CA PRO A 718 -22.18 22.86 -7.69
C PRO A 718 -22.37 22.50 -9.18
N ASP A 719 -23.55 22.70 -9.70
CA ASP A 719 -23.92 22.54 -11.11
C ASP A 719 -22.79 23.03 -12.05
N PRO A 720 -22.63 22.43 -13.25
CA PRO A 720 -21.57 22.77 -14.18
C PRO A 720 -21.40 24.29 -14.29
N ALA A 721 -20.16 24.75 -14.16
CA ALA A 721 -19.87 26.20 -14.12
C ALA A 721 -20.26 26.90 -15.43
N ALA A 722 -20.27 26.17 -16.55
CA ALA A 722 -20.72 26.66 -17.82
C ALA A 722 -21.28 25.53 -18.69
N VAL A 723 -22.35 25.84 -19.42
CA VAL A 723 -22.95 24.94 -20.41
C VAL A 723 -22.97 25.64 -21.77
N GLY A 724 -22.80 24.89 -22.83
CA GLY A 724 -22.80 25.44 -24.20
C GLY A 724 -23.13 24.38 -25.26
N ARG A 725 -23.10 24.78 -26.51
CA ARG A 725 -23.29 23.92 -27.66
C ARG A 725 -22.27 24.22 -28.74
N VAL A 726 -21.72 23.18 -29.36
CA VAL A 726 -20.85 23.31 -30.53
C VAL A 726 -21.69 23.11 -31.81
N ARG A 727 -21.53 23.99 -32.75
CA ARG A 727 -22.13 23.93 -34.10
C ARG A 727 -21.04 23.88 -35.16
N GLY A 728 -21.27 23.12 -36.18
CA GLY A 728 -20.42 23.11 -37.38
C GLY A 728 -20.58 24.38 -38.26
N PRO A 729 -19.80 24.50 -39.33
CA PRO A 729 -19.85 25.65 -40.26
C PRO A 729 -21.22 25.83 -40.91
N GLU A 730 -21.99 24.78 -41.03
CA GLU A 730 -23.35 24.78 -41.64
C GLU A 730 -24.46 25.03 -40.60
N GLY A 731 -24.09 25.34 -39.34
CA GLY A 731 -25.05 25.66 -38.30
C GLY A 731 -25.65 24.44 -37.57
N GLY A 732 -25.40 23.22 -38.04
CA GLY A 732 -25.84 21.98 -37.39
C GLY A 732 -25.03 21.63 -36.14
N PRO A 733 -25.60 20.83 -35.20
CA PRO A 733 -24.84 20.34 -34.07
C PRO A 733 -23.67 19.48 -34.54
N THR A 734 -22.51 19.58 -33.86
CA THR A 734 -21.29 18.91 -34.30
C THR A 734 -20.59 18.31 -33.08
N ALA A 735 -20.18 17.04 -33.20
CA ALA A 735 -19.36 16.38 -32.20
C ALA A 735 -17.96 17.00 -32.20
N ALA A 736 -17.55 17.48 -31.01
CA ALA A 736 -16.26 18.17 -30.84
C ALA A 736 -15.68 17.87 -29.47
N THR A 737 -14.37 18.00 -29.31
CA THR A 737 -13.71 18.06 -28.03
C THR A 737 -13.55 19.49 -27.59
N VAL A 738 -14.16 19.87 -26.47
CA VAL A 738 -14.04 21.19 -25.85
C VAL A 738 -13.04 21.11 -24.71
N THR A 739 -11.99 21.93 -24.78
CA THR A 739 -10.91 22.00 -23.78
C THR A 739 -10.83 23.42 -23.23
N VAL A 740 -10.68 23.53 -21.91
CA VAL A 740 -10.48 24.83 -21.25
C VAL A 740 -9.09 24.91 -20.66
N VAL A 741 -8.41 26.01 -20.92
CA VAL A 741 -7.02 26.25 -20.52
C VAL A 741 -6.91 27.59 -19.81
N ASP A 742 -6.08 27.67 -18.77
CA ASP A 742 -5.79 28.95 -18.12
C ASP A 742 -4.77 29.79 -18.93
N ARG A 743 -4.51 31.02 -18.44
CA ARG A 743 -3.50 31.91 -19.04
C ARG A 743 -2.07 31.35 -18.97
N ALA A 744 -1.80 30.36 -18.10
CA ALA A 744 -0.50 29.72 -17.96
C ALA A 744 -0.38 28.45 -18.83
N GLY A 745 -1.40 28.13 -19.63
CA GLY A 745 -1.42 26.95 -20.50
C GLY A 745 -1.84 25.66 -19.81
N ARG A 746 -2.36 25.69 -18.56
CA ARG A 746 -2.83 24.49 -17.86
C ARG A 746 -4.25 24.18 -18.26
N GLN A 747 -4.51 22.93 -18.61
CA GLN A 747 -5.84 22.44 -18.93
C GLN A 747 -6.64 22.23 -17.63
N PHE A 748 -7.82 22.89 -17.54
CA PHE A 748 -8.74 22.71 -16.42
C PHE A 748 -9.74 21.60 -16.67
N ASP A 749 -10.36 21.61 -17.86
CA ASP A 749 -11.38 20.63 -18.21
C ASP A 749 -11.31 20.28 -19.69
N ARG A 750 -11.74 19.06 -20.02
CA ARG A 750 -11.83 18.57 -21.39
C ARG A 750 -13.02 17.63 -21.53
N VAL A 751 -13.99 18.02 -22.32
CA VAL A 751 -15.23 17.30 -22.53
C VAL A 751 -15.43 17.02 -24.02
N THR A 752 -15.91 15.85 -24.34
CA THR A 752 -16.39 15.52 -25.69
C THR A 752 -17.90 15.76 -25.75
N THR A 753 -18.37 16.53 -26.72
CA THR A 753 -19.80 16.80 -26.89
C THR A 753 -20.52 15.54 -27.35
N GLY A 754 -21.80 15.42 -27.00
CA GLY A 754 -22.68 14.44 -27.62
C GLY A 754 -22.98 14.74 -29.08
N ASP A 755 -23.77 13.89 -29.75
CA ASP A 755 -24.23 14.08 -31.13
C ASP A 755 -25.10 15.36 -31.29
N ASP A 756 -25.68 15.84 -30.19
CA ASP A 756 -26.44 17.08 -30.09
C ASP A 756 -25.55 18.34 -29.95
N GLY A 757 -24.24 18.17 -29.93
CA GLY A 757 -23.24 19.21 -29.76
C GLY A 757 -23.18 19.84 -28.37
N ARG A 758 -23.96 19.41 -27.42
CA ARG A 758 -23.99 19.97 -26.05
C ARG A 758 -22.79 19.57 -25.24
N PHE A 759 -22.28 20.49 -24.40
CA PHE A 759 -21.26 20.25 -23.43
C PHE A 759 -21.53 20.97 -22.10
N ALA A 760 -20.96 20.47 -21.04
CA ALA A 760 -20.94 21.09 -19.72
C ALA A 760 -19.52 21.10 -19.19
N LEU A 761 -19.02 22.28 -18.80
CA LEU A 761 -17.66 22.50 -18.30
C LEU A 761 -17.68 22.73 -16.79
N ARG A 762 -16.69 22.19 -16.11
CA ARG A 762 -16.46 22.40 -14.68
C ARG A 762 -15.15 23.13 -14.48
N VAL A 763 -15.21 24.44 -14.50
CA VAL A 763 -14.02 25.30 -14.37
C VAL A 763 -14.26 26.39 -13.30
N PRO A 764 -13.23 26.82 -12.58
CA PRO A 764 -13.38 27.91 -11.63
C PRO A 764 -13.80 29.21 -12.35
N PRO A 765 -14.49 30.13 -11.65
CA PRO A 765 -14.83 31.41 -12.21
C PRO A 765 -13.60 32.18 -12.68
N GLY A 766 -13.64 32.74 -13.86
CA GLY A 766 -12.56 33.52 -14.44
C GLY A 766 -12.57 33.58 -15.96
N THR A 767 -11.59 34.25 -16.53
CA THR A 767 -11.41 34.28 -18.00
C THR A 767 -10.45 33.15 -18.40
N HIS A 768 -10.95 32.22 -19.19
CA HIS A 768 -10.25 31.05 -19.68
C HIS A 768 -10.22 31.01 -21.21
N LEU A 769 -9.18 30.39 -21.77
CA LEU A 769 -9.13 30.06 -23.19
C LEU A 769 -9.96 28.78 -23.41
N LEU A 770 -11.05 28.92 -24.16
CA LEU A 770 -11.88 27.79 -24.57
C LEU A 770 -11.49 27.40 -25.99
N VAL A 771 -11.11 26.15 -26.18
CA VAL A 771 -10.75 25.55 -27.47
C VAL A 771 -11.72 24.44 -27.80
N ALA A 772 -12.42 24.54 -28.92
CA ALA A 772 -13.26 23.46 -29.43
C ALA A 772 -12.70 22.91 -30.74
N ALA A 773 -12.40 21.61 -30.77
CA ALA A 773 -11.84 20.90 -31.91
C ALA A 773 -12.82 19.83 -32.42
N PRO A 774 -13.16 19.77 -33.71
CA PRO A 774 -14.08 18.77 -34.26
C PRO A 774 -13.47 17.37 -34.14
N LEU A 775 -14.30 16.35 -33.85
CA LEU A 775 -13.89 14.95 -33.81
C LEU A 775 -13.71 14.35 -35.21
N ALA A 776 -14.45 14.81 -36.17
CA ALA A 776 -14.34 14.43 -37.59
C ALA A 776 -13.86 15.61 -38.46
N GLY A 777 -13.03 15.33 -39.46
CA GLY A 777 -12.43 16.38 -40.31
C GLY A 777 -13.48 17.18 -41.11
N GLY A 778 -13.22 18.47 -41.36
CA GLY A 778 -14.07 19.33 -42.16
C GLY A 778 -14.36 20.71 -41.57
N ALA A 779 -14.02 20.96 -40.31
CA ALA A 779 -14.16 22.26 -39.67
C ALA A 779 -12.86 22.72 -39.01
N ALA A 780 -12.63 24.03 -38.92
CA ALA A 780 -11.50 24.60 -38.18
C ALA A 780 -11.81 24.67 -36.71
N PRO A 781 -10.81 24.41 -35.83
CA PRO A 781 -11.00 24.52 -34.39
C PRO A 781 -11.30 25.98 -33.99
N TYR A 782 -12.16 26.13 -33.00
CA TYR A 782 -12.47 27.41 -32.37
C TYR A 782 -11.55 27.61 -31.16
N GLY A 783 -11.13 28.85 -30.95
CA GLY A 783 -10.37 29.22 -29.75
C GLY A 783 -10.63 30.66 -29.38
N ASP A 784 -11.14 30.92 -28.17
CA ASP A 784 -11.40 32.28 -27.68
C ASP A 784 -11.29 32.35 -26.14
N HIS A 785 -11.01 33.56 -25.64
CA HIS A 785 -11.00 33.83 -24.21
C HIS A 785 -12.41 34.19 -23.73
N VAL A 786 -12.97 33.30 -22.92
CA VAL A 786 -14.36 33.40 -22.48
C VAL A 786 -14.40 33.56 -20.95
N PRO A 787 -15.17 34.50 -20.40
CA PRO A 787 -15.43 34.58 -18.98
C PRO A 787 -16.37 33.43 -18.59
N LEU A 788 -15.92 32.54 -17.68
CA LEU A 788 -16.69 31.42 -17.15
C LEU A 788 -17.01 31.66 -15.69
N GLY A 789 -18.22 31.30 -15.29
CA GLY A 789 -18.67 31.37 -13.90
C GLY A 789 -19.81 30.40 -13.64
N PRO A 790 -20.22 30.21 -12.37
CA PRO A 790 -21.31 29.31 -12.01
C PRO A 790 -22.61 29.69 -12.78
N GLY A 791 -23.20 28.70 -13.47
CA GLY A 791 -24.43 28.90 -14.25
C GLY A 791 -24.26 29.67 -15.55
N THR A 792 -23.04 29.91 -16.03
CA THR A 792 -22.80 30.59 -17.32
C THR A 792 -23.33 29.74 -18.46
N VAL A 793 -24.25 30.32 -19.24
CA VAL A 793 -24.69 29.75 -20.52
C VAL A 793 -23.85 30.40 -21.62
N LEU A 794 -23.00 29.62 -22.27
CA LEU A 794 -22.19 30.10 -23.37
C LEU A 794 -23.03 30.24 -24.62
N PRO A 795 -22.78 31.27 -25.45
CA PRO A 795 -23.32 31.33 -26.81
C PRO A 795 -22.83 30.09 -27.59
N ASP A 796 -23.56 29.73 -28.65
CA ASP A 796 -23.17 28.62 -29.50
C ASP A 796 -21.74 28.82 -30.04
N VAL A 797 -20.88 27.85 -29.78
CA VAL A 797 -19.49 27.82 -30.26
C VAL A 797 -19.52 27.33 -31.70
N VAL A 798 -19.34 28.23 -32.64
CA VAL A 798 -19.40 27.91 -34.06
C VAL A 798 -17.99 27.59 -34.58
N LEU A 799 -17.80 26.37 -35.08
CA LEU A 799 -16.58 25.98 -35.75
C LEU A 799 -16.51 26.64 -37.14
N GLY A 800 -15.37 27.23 -37.47
CA GLY A 800 -15.19 27.88 -38.76
C GLY A 800 -15.09 26.89 -39.94
N PRO A 801 -15.26 27.33 -41.19
CA PRO A 801 -14.89 26.53 -42.36
C PRO A 801 -13.37 26.31 -42.36
N GLN A 802 -12.91 25.13 -42.85
CA GLN A 802 -11.48 24.79 -42.88
C GLN A 802 -10.68 25.91 -43.60
N PRO A 803 -9.66 26.51 -42.98
CA PRO A 803 -8.90 27.55 -43.66
C PRO A 803 -8.11 26.93 -44.82
N VAL A 804 -8.28 27.52 -45.99
CA VAL A 804 -7.39 27.26 -47.12
C VAL A 804 -5.96 27.50 -46.66
N ARG A 805 -5.00 26.69 -47.11
CA ARG A 805 -3.61 26.53 -46.61
C ARG A 805 -2.77 27.80 -46.35
N GLU A 806 -3.26 28.98 -46.64
CA GLU A 806 -2.54 30.26 -46.48
C GLU A 806 -2.53 30.82 -45.03
N ARG A 807 -3.53 30.52 -44.20
CA ARG A 807 -3.59 31.01 -42.80
C ARG A 807 -2.67 30.25 -41.84
N ALA A 808 -2.30 29.02 -42.14
CA ALA A 808 -1.37 28.26 -41.31
C ALA A 808 0.05 28.86 -41.29
N ARG A 809 0.43 29.67 -42.33
CA ARG A 809 1.70 30.40 -42.37
C ARG A 809 1.73 31.68 -41.54
N ALA A 810 0.57 32.26 -41.23
CA ALA A 810 0.49 33.48 -40.42
C ALA A 810 0.58 33.23 -38.93
N ILE A 811 0.05 32.07 -38.43
CA ILE A 811 0.12 31.71 -37.04
C ILE A 811 1.54 31.26 -36.66
N GLY A 812 2.28 30.60 -37.59
CA GLY A 812 3.69 30.22 -37.39
C GLY A 812 4.68 31.38 -37.33
N ARG A 813 4.33 32.58 -37.82
CA ARG A 813 5.20 33.76 -37.74
C ARG A 813 4.96 34.68 -36.54
N GLY A 814 3.84 34.55 -35.87
CA GLY A 814 3.52 35.34 -34.68
C GLY A 814 4.18 34.85 -33.38
N CYS A 815 4.62 33.60 -33.33
CA CYS A 815 5.26 33.02 -32.14
C CYS A 815 6.79 33.12 -32.11
N LEU A 816 7.43 33.70 -33.13
CA LEU A 816 8.89 33.84 -33.21
C LEU A 816 9.39 35.27 -33.09
N GLY A 817 8.60 36.20 -32.68
CA GLY A 817 8.99 37.59 -32.52
C GLY A 817 8.56 38.22 -31.22
N HIS A 818 9.13 37.79 -30.09
CA HIS A 818 9.51 38.61 -28.93
C HIS A 818 10.25 37.76 -27.95
N GLY A 819 11.50 38.12 -27.70
CA GLY A 819 12.65 37.59 -27.04
C GLY A 819 12.56 36.99 -25.63
#